data_ebb26b38dca73ea85f26aaa24b690301
#
_entry.id   ebb26b38dca73ea85f26aaa24b690301
#
_cell.length_a   1.000
_cell.length_b   1.000
_cell.length_c   1.000
_cell.angle_alpha   90.00
_cell.angle_beta   90.00
_cell.angle_gamma   90.00
#
_symmetry.space_group_name_H-M   'P 1'
#
loop_
_entity.id
_entity.type
_entity.pdbx_description
1 polymer ?
#
loop_
_entity_poly.entity_id
_entity_poly.type
_entity_poly.pdbx_seq_one_letter_code
_entity_poly.pdbx_strand_id
1 'polypeptide(L)'
;MPGGIVQESQSDYFPAIDGLRALAVAAVLLFHAGHLSGGFLGVDTFFVISGFLITRLLLREVETTGSVALGAFWARRARRLLPALALMICVLTLWTLRYGTPPERIALRQDTLWSLSFLMNWHEVFSAHDYWSLFADKSPLTHLWSLAVEEQFYVVWPLVALAVVRWARHPQRALFAICASGVVASFVLMTALYDPNASTRVYEGTDTRIGAMMIGAMCATSTVRTAMARAFSNHSRRSTTAAGFGLVSATAVVLWLYVTARGTDTMLFRGGFFVFAAAVGLLLGAITVDPLTLRSPVRTTITNVLSLRPLRAVGRLSYGLYLWHWPIFVVLNPVRTGLSDWPLVAVRLSVTAVVSVLSYRYVERPVREGLQRRPTWVSAPASALAVGLTALVAVSVAIPGANATAVNLNGILALTAGTTTSVAALDPSATTTVPVTTTTLAAIKRGTIHDVVLFGDSIAYTTRPGLEAALGAAGATLHSAAGPGVRLTGTSAYFDYLSGLASTVDGHTLLVMVQLSIWDAQFDPTEQYNSLVLLHQFIVDRGAQMIITPPPPMRPDQSKHGTSELYAIGQRIATEHPATVTFLDTAAVWTDRYSADLNGDHVPERMYDGVHMCASGAALVSAWLVEQMSQLFDGISSAPVASWAGGPWTQNPIYDSPAGTCAAV
;
A
#
# COMPACT_ATOMS: atom_id res chain seq x y z
N MET A 1 -36.58 -37.60 40.71
CA MET A 1 -35.12 -37.46 40.69
C MET A 1 -34.78 -36.16 40.02
N PRO A 2 -34.09 -35.21 40.62
CA PRO A 2 -33.87 -33.88 40.06
C PRO A 2 -32.81 -33.93 38.97
N GLY A 3 -33.11 -33.22 37.87
CA GLY A 3 -32.22 -33.06 36.74
C GLY A 3 -30.90 -32.38 37.12
N GLY A 4 -29.81 -33.06 36.84
CA GLY A 4 -28.47 -32.51 36.95
C GLY A 4 -28.33 -31.33 35.97
N ILE A 5 -28.15 -30.16 36.53
CA ILE A 5 -27.64 -28.97 35.80
C ILE A 5 -26.23 -29.36 35.34
N VAL A 6 -26.10 -29.58 34.04
CA VAL A 6 -24.77 -29.66 33.42
C VAL A 6 -24.12 -28.30 33.61
N GLN A 7 -23.24 -28.22 34.61
CA GLN A 7 -22.33 -27.11 34.80
C GLN A 7 -21.51 -26.99 33.51
N GLU A 8 -21.84 -26.01 32.65
CA GLU A 8 -20.94 -25.57 31.59
C GLU A 8 -19.59 -25.25 32.26
N SER A 9 -18.58 -26.04 31.98
CA SER A 9 -17.25 -25.87 32.55
C SER A 9 -16.71 -24.49 32.10
N GLN A 10 -16.62 -23.60 33.06
CA GLN A 10 -15.91 -22.33 32.99
C GLN A 10 -14.45 -22.56 32.63
N SER A 11 -14.02 -22.66 31.36
CA SER A 11 -12.56 -22.76 31.33
C SER A 11 -11.79 -22.57 30.06
N ASP A 12 -12.31 -21.93 29.02
CA ASP A 12 -11.46 -21.67 27.87
C ASP A 12 -11.39 -20.18 27.43
N TYR A 13 -11.74 -19.29 28.32
CA TYR A 13 -11.52 -17.88 28.14
C TYR A 13 -10.19 -17.47 28.75
N PHE A 14 -9.27 -17.02 27.90
CA PHE A 14 -7.97 -16.51 28.31
C PHE A 14 -7.96 -14.95 28.24
N PRO A 15 -8.17 -14.26 29.38
CA PRO A 15 -8.22 -12.78 29.39
C PRO A 15 -6.98 -12.12 28.80
N ALA A 16 -5.81 -12.73 28.97
CA ALA A 16 -4.55 -12.22 28.46
C ALA A 16 -4.46 -12.24 26.92
N ILE A 17 -5.20 -13.11 26.23
CA ILE A 17 -5.29 -13.07 24.75
C ILE A 17 -6.00 -11.81 24.30
N ASP A 18 -7.05 -11.36 24.99
CA ASP A 18 -7.68 -10.09 24.65
C ASP A 18 -6.71 -8.91 24.84
N GLY A 19 -5.87 -8.95 25.89
CA GLY A 19 -4.81 -7.95 26.07
C GLY A 19 -3.79 -7.95 24.93
N LEU A 20 -3.37 -9.14 24.49
CA LEU A 20 -2.44 -9.25 23.36
C LEU A 20 -3.07 -8.71 22.05
N ARG A 21 -4.36 -9.00 21.84
CA ARG A 21 -5.13 -8.43 20.70
C ARG A 21 -5.26 -6.90 20.79
N ALA A 22 -5.37 -6.36 22.02
CA ALA A 22 -5.41 -4.92 22.23
C ALA A 22 -4.09 -4.25 21.83
N LEU A 23 -2.95 -4.84 22.22
CA LEU A 23 -1.64 -4.34 21.80
C LEU A 23 -1.47 -4.43 20.29
N ALA A 24 -1.87 -5.54 19.69
CA ALA A 24 -1.79 -5.75 18.24
C ALA A 24 -2.59 -4.71 17.45
N VAL A 25 -3.87 -4.47 17.83
CA VAL A 25 -4.68 -3.46 17.12
C VAL A 25 -4.16 -2.05 17.35
N ALA A 26 -3.71 -1.72 18.56
CA ALA A 26 -3.12 -0.41 18.85
C ALA A 26 -1.87 -0.17 18.01
N ALA A 27 -0.99 -1.19 17.85
CA ALA A 27 0.19 -1.10 17.00
C ALA A 27 -0.19 -0.84 15.53
N VAL A 28 -1.18 -1.56 14.97
CA VAL A 28 -1.67 -1.34 13.60
C VAL A 28 -2.24 0.07 13.41
N LEU A 29 -3.05 0.55 14.35
CA LEU A 29 -3.65 1.89 14.26
C LEU A 29 -2.58 2.98 14.30
N LEU A 30 -1.58 2.85 15.17
CA LEU A 30 -0.45 3.80 15.26
C LEU A 30 0.46 3.74 14.03
N PHE A 31 0.65 2.56 13.44
CA PHE A 31 1.37 2.41 12.17
C PHE A 31 0.68 3.20 11.05
N HIS A 32 -0.61 2.99 10.85
CA HIS A 32 -1.38 3.71 9.83
C HIS A 32 -1.55 5.20 10.13
N ALA A 33 -1.36 5.60 11.39
CA ALA A 33 -1.27 7.01 11.79
C ALA A 33 0.14 7.62 11.57
N GLY A 34 1.14 6.83 11.17
CA GLY A 34 2.52 7.29 10.92
C GLY A 34 3.41 7.40 12.17
N HIS A 35 2.97 6.87 13.33
CA HIS A 35 3.68 7.06 14.60
C HIS A 35 4.38 5.81 15.16
N LEU A 36 4.24 4.66 14.53
CA LEU A 36 4.88 3.41 14.98
C LEU A 36 5.33 2.59 13.78
N SER A 37 6.60 2.70 13.40
CA SER A 37 7.13 2.15 12.14
C SER A 37 6.93 0.63 11.99
N GLY A 38 7.11 -0.15 13.05
CA GLY A 38 6.92 -1.60 13.05
C GLY A 38 5.51 -2.06 13.43
N GLY A 39 4.56 -1.14 13.61
CA GLY A 39 3.20 -1.47 14.06
C GLY A 39 2.41 -2.37 13.11
N PHE A 40 2.80 -2.47 11.82
CA PHE A 40 2.24 -3.42 10.86
C PHE A 40 2.39 -4.89 11.30
N LEU A 41 3.40 -5.23 12.11
CA LEU A 41 3.59 -6.55 12.72
C LEU A 41 2.45 -6.94 13.70
N GLY A 42 1.57 -6.00 14.05
CA GLY A 42 0.32 -6.30 14.75
C GLY A 42 -0.56 -7.29 13.98
N VAL A 43 -0.52 -7.27 12.65
CA VAL A 43 -1.21 -8.26 11.80
C VAL A 43 -0.65 -9.67 12.05
N ASP A 44 0.68 -9.82 12.14
CA ASP A 44 1.31 -11.10 12.46
C ASP A 44 0.91 -11.62 13.83
N THR A 45 0.77 -10.71 14.80
CA THR A 45 0.25 -11.07 16.13
C THR A 45 -1.18 -11.62 16.02
N PHE A 46 -2.05 -11.03 15.20
CA PHE A 46 -3.38 -11.57 14.93
C PHE A 46 -3.32 -12.93 14.25
N PHE A 47 -2.46 -13.11 13.26
CA PHE A 47 -2.28 -14.41 12.58
C PHE A 47 -1.88 -15.52 13.54
N VAL A 48 -0.92 -15.28 14.43
CA VAL A 48 -0.52 -16.27 15.46
C VAL A 48 -1.69 -16.59 16.41
N ILE A 49 -2.40 -15.57 16.90
CA ILE A 49 -3.57 -15.75 17.78
C ILE A 49 -4.67 -16.54 17.06
N SER A 50 -4.95 -16.22 15.78
CA SER A 50 -5.97 -16.89 14.99
C SER A 50 -5.64 -18.35 14.74
N GLY A 51 -4.42 -18.66 14.37
CA GLY A 51 -3.95 -20.05 14.22
C GLY A 51 -4.12 -20.86 15.50
N PHE A 52 -3.76 -20.29 16.63
CA PHE A 52 -3.92 -20.93 17.95
C PHE A 52 -5.40 -21.16 18.29
N LEU A 53 -6.22 -20.12 18.25
CA LEU A 53 -7.61 -20.20 18.70
C LEU A 53 -8.44 -21.17 17.86
N ILE A 54 -8.24 -21.15 16.53
CA ILE A 54 -8.97 -22.05 15.65
C ILE A 54 -8.54 -23.50 15.85
N THR A 55 -7.24 -23.75 15.91
CA THR A 55 -6.74 -25.11 16.11
C THR A 55 -7.19 -25.67 17.47
N ARG A 56 -7.12 -24.85 18.53
CA ARG A 56 -7.60 -25.25 19.84
C ARG A 56 -9.10 -25.57 19.85
N LEU A 57 -9.91 -24.73 19.19
CA LEU A 57 -11.34 -24.96 19.06
C LEU A 57 -11.64 -26.30 18.36
N LEU A 58 -10.96 -26.57 17.25
CA LEU A 58 -11.13 -27.80 16.48
C LEU A 58 -10.67 -29.04 17.27
N LEU A 59 -9.51 -28.97 17.92
CA LEU A 59 -9.00 -30.06 18.74
C LEU A 59 -9.96 -30.38 19.89
N ARG A 60 -10.50 -29.37 20.55
CA ARG A 60 -11.48 -29.59 21.63
C ARG A 60 -12.78 -30.18 21.11
N GLU A 61 -13.28 -29.73 19.97
CA GLU A 61 -14.47 -30.29 19.35
C GLU A 61 -14.25 -31.80 19.06
N VAL A 62 -13.08 -32.14 18.52
CA VAL A 62 -12.69 -33.56 18.32
C VAL A 62 -12.60 -34.35 19.63
N GLU A 63 -12.02 -33.79 20.68
CA GLU A 63 -11.91 -34.44 21.99
C GLU A 63 -13.29 -34.70 22.59
N THR A 64 -14.29 -33.83 22.34
CA THR A 64 -15.63 -33.97 22.93
C THR A 64 -16.61 -34.75 22.06
N THR A 65 -16.51 -34.69 20.75
CA THR A 65 -17.49 -35.24 19.80
C THR A 65 -16.91 -36.30 18.87
N GLY A 66 -15.59 -36.48 18.84
CA GLY A 66 -14.90 -37.39 17.92
C GLY A 66 -14.78 -36.89 16.50
N SER A 67 -15.32 -35.72 16.16
CA SER A 67 -15.35 -35.18 14.79
C SER A 67 -15.33 -33.65 14.78
N VAL A 68 -15.31 -33.05 13.58
CA VAL A 68 -15.41 -31.59 13.36
C VAL A 68 -16.70 -31.30 12.62
N ALA A 69 -17.57 -30.48 13.19
CA ALA A 69 -18.82 -30.03 12.56
C ALA A 69 -18.56 -28.79 11.68
N LEU A 70 -18.06 -29.01 10.46
CA LEU A 70 -17.63 -27.96 9.52
C LEU A 70 -18.69 -26.88 9.30
N GLY A 71 -19.95 -27.29 8.99
CA GLY A 71 -21.03 -26.33 8.75
C GLY A 71 -21.32 -25.44 9.96
N ALA A 72 -21.33 -26.01 11.17
CA ALA A 72 -21.50 -25.24 12.39
C ALA A 72 -20.31 -24.30 12.66
N PHE A 73 -19.11 -24.75 12.37
CA PHE A 73 -17.89 -23.93 12.47
C PHE A 73 -17.97 -22.71 11.57
N TRP A 74 -18.20 -22.89 10.26
CA TRP A 74 -18.27 -21.79 9.30
C TRP A 74 -19.45 -20.86 9.59
N ALA A 75 -20.62 -21.39 9.97
CA ALA A 75 -21.75 -20.56 10.36
C ALA A 75 -21.47 -19.68 11.59
N ARG A 76 -20.70 -20.15 12.57
CA ARG A 76 -20.27 -19.34 13.73
C ARG A 76 -19.31 -18.21 13.27
N ARG A 77 -18.42 -18.48 12.33
CA ARG A 77 -17.48 -17.48 11.77
C ARG A 77 -18.20 -16.43 10.95
N ALA A 78 -19.05 -16.86 10.01
CA ALA A 78 -19.86 -15.96 9.19
C ALA A 78 -20.69 -15.00 10.05
N ARG A 79 -21.39 -15.49 11.08
CA ARG A 79 -22.14 -14.64 12.02
C ARG A 79 -21.27 -13.65 12.81
N ARG A 80 -19.99 -13.94 12.97
CA ARG A 80 -19.06 -13.05 13.68
C ARG A 80 -18.51 -11.95 12.79
N LEU A 81 -18.25 -12.22 11.51
CA LEU A 81 -17.46 -11.35 10.63
C LEU A 81 -18.33 -10.60 9.61
N LEU A 82 -19.22 -11.31 8.93
CA LEU A 82 -20.00 -10.73 7.82
C LEU A 82 -20.89 -9.55 8.20
N PRO A 83 -21.56 -9.49 9.38
CA PRO A 83 -22.44 -8.36 9.68
C PRO A 83 -21.70 -7.02 9.76
N ALA A 84 -20.53 -6.97 10.39
CA ALA A 84 -19.75 -5.74 10.49
C ALA A 84 -19.08 -5.38 9.15
N LEU A 85 -18.58 -6.37 8.41
CA LEU A 85 -18.00 -6.18 7.08
C LEU A 85 -19.07 -5.61 6.12
N ALA A 86 -20.25 -6.20 6.07
CA ALA A 86 -21.36 -5.72 5.24
C ALA A 86 -21.78 -4.29 5.63
N LEU A 87 -21.90 -4.00 6.94
CA LEU A 87 -22.22 -2.65 7.41
C LEU A 87 -21.15 -1.64 6.96
N MET A 88 -19.87 -1.97 7.10
CA MET A 88 -18.78 -1.10 6.68
C MET A 88 -18.84 -0.81 5.19
N ILE A 89 -18.95 -1.84 4.35
CA ILE A 89 -19.06 -1.69 2.89
C ILE A 89 -20.27 -0.80 2.53
N CYS A 90 -21.40 -0.97 3.20
CA CYS A 90 -22.59 -0.15 2.96
C CYS A 90 -22.38 1.31 3.32
N VAL A 91 -21.79 1.58 4.48
CA VAL A 91 -21.51 2.96 4.90
C VAL A 91 -20.52 3.61 3.92
N LEU A 92 -19.49 2.88 3.51
CA LEU A 92 -18.55 3.37 2.50
C LEU A 92 -19.21 3.61 1.15
N THR A 93 -20.08 2.70 0.69
CA THR A 93 -20.81 2.87 -0.57
C THR A 93 -21.67 4.12 -0.55
N LEU A 94 -22.45 4.34 0.52
CA LEU A 94 -23.28 5.54 0.67
C LEU A 94 -22.43 6.83 0.71
N TRP A 95 -21.32 6.78 1.45
CA TRP A 95 -20.40 7.91 1.53
C TRP A 95 -19.77 8.21 0.16
N THR A 96 -19.25 7.19 -0.53
CA THR A 96 -18.60 7.32 -1.84
C THR A 96 -19.58 7.78 -2.92
N LEU A 97 -20.83 7.31 -2.90
CA LEU A 97 -21.87 7.80 -3.82
C LEU A 97 -22.17 9.29 -3.63
N ARG A 98 -22.09 9.79 -2.37
CA ARG A 98 -22.45 11.19 -2.06
C ARG A 98 -21.26 12.15 -2.18
N TYR A 99 -20.07 11.71 -1.81
CA TYR A 99 -18.89 12.57 -1.63
C TYR A 99 -17.63 12.05 -2.34
N GLY A 100 -17.67 10.83 -2.87
CA GLY A 100 -16.53 10.20 -3.50
C GLY A 100 -16.27 10.74 -4.90
N THR A 101 -14.99 10.83 -5.25
CA THR A 101 -14.53 11.13 -6.60
C THR A 101 -14.79 9.94 -7.54
N PRO A 102 -14.80 10.15 -8.87
CA PRO A 102 -14.96 9.04 -9.82
C PRO A 102 -13.97 7.89 -9.61
N PRO A 103 -12.64 8.11 -9.38
CA PRO A 103 -11.71 7.02 -9.07
C PRO A 103 -12.07 6.25 -7.80
N GLU A 104 -12.45 6.94 -6.71
CA GLU A 104 -12.87 6.29 -5.47
C GLU A 104 -14.10 5.39 -5.66
N ARG A 105 -15.02 5.78 -6.56
CA ARG A 105 -16.22 4.97 -6.90
C ARG A 105 -15.83 3.69 -7.64
N ILE A 106 -14.92 3.78 -8.61
CA ILE A 106 -14.46 2.64 -9.40
C ILE A 106 -13.63 1.68 -8.53
N ALA A 107 -12.69 2.20 -7.74
CA ALA A 107 -11.89 1.42 -6.80
C ALA A 107 -12.81 0.67 -5.80
N LEU A 108 -13.77 1.36 -5.19
CA LEU A 108 -14.72 0.73 -4.28
C LEU A 108 -15.52 -0.40 -4.94
N ARG A 109 -15.95 -0.20 -6.20
CA ARG A 109 -16.67 -1.24 -6.98
C ARG A 109 -15.81 -2.49 -7.15
N GLN A 110 -14.57 -2.35 -7.62
CA GLN A 110 -13.68 -3.48 -7.87
C GLN A 110 -13.35 -4.19 -6.55
N ASP A 111 -12.90 -3.45 -5.56
CA ASP A 111 -12.43 -3.98 -4.29
C ASP A 111 -13.55 -4.60 -3.45
N THR A 112 -14.78 -4.14 -3.61
CA THR A 112 -15.94 -4.74 -2.91
C THR A 112 -16.11 -6.22 -3.28
N LEU A 113 -15.97 -6.58 -4.55
CA LEU A 113 -16.08 -7.97 -4.99
C LEU A 113 -14.94 -8.83 -4.46
N TRP A 114 -13.71 -8.34 -4.55
CA TRP A 114 -12.54 -9.03 -4.03
C TRP A 114 -12.57 -9.17 -2.50
N SER A 115 -13.06 -8.14 -1.80
CA SER A 115 -13.21 -8.16 -0.35
C SER A 115 -14.27 -9.15 0.13
N LEU A 116 -15.42 -9.23 -0.55
CA LEU A 116 -16.50 -10.16 -0.21
C LEU A 116 -16.15 -11.62 -0.56
N SER A 117 -15.30 -11.83 -1.56
CA SER A 117 -14.78 -13.16 -1.90
C SER A 117 -13.60 -13.60 -1.02
N PHE A 118 -13.12 -12.74 -0.13
CA PHE A 118 -11.90 -12.93 0.67
C PHE A 118 -10.65 -13.21 -0.19
N LEU A 119 -10.54 -12.53 -1.34
CA LEU A 119 -9.41 -12.62 -2.26
C LEU A 119 -8.69 -11.27 -2.45
N MET A 120 -8.96 -10.28 -1.58
CA MET A 120 -8.39 -8.93 -1.67
C MET A 120 -6.85 -8.95 -1.68
N ASN A 121 -6.22 -9.84 -0.95
CA ASN A 121 -4.77 -10.00 -0.94
C ASN A 121 -4.21 -10.42 -2.31
N TRP A 122 -4.89 -11.30 -3.02
CA TRP A 122 -4.47 -11.69 -4.37
C TRP A 122 -4.77 -10.59 -5.39
N HIS A 123 -5.85 -9.84 -5.20
CA HIS A 123 -6.11 -8.66 -6.02
C HIS A 123 -4.96 -7.65 -5.93
N GLU A 124 -4.54 -7.29 -4.72
CA GLU A 124 -3.39 -6.38 -4.50
C GLU A 124 -2.10 -6.93 -5.12
N VAL A 125 -1.82 -8.21 -4.94
CA VAL A 125 -0.64 -8.88 -5.53
C VAL A 125 -0.63 -8.81 -7.06
N PHE A 126 -1.78 -9.01 -7.72
CA PHE A 126 -1.87 -9.01 -9.18
C PHE A 126 -2.05 -7.62 -9.79
N SER A 127 -2.49 -6.65 -9.01
CA SER A 127 -2.68 -5.26 -9.46
C SER A 127 -1.37 -4.48 -9.61
N ALA A 128 -0.22 -5.08 -9.31
CA ALA A 128 1.11 -4.47 -9.31
C ALA A 128 1.22 -3.19 -8.45
N HIS A 129 0.31 -2.99 -7.49
CA HIS A 129 0.39 -1.90 -6.54
C HIS A 129 1.43 -2.20 -5.48
N ASP A 130 2.34 -1.27 -5.22
CA ASP A 130 3.25 -1.41 -4.08
C ASP A 130 2.53 -1.04 -2.78
N TYR A 131 2.39 -2.02 -1.87
CA TYR A 131 1.79 -1.80 -0.54
C TYR A 131 2.47 -0.65 0.24
N TRP A 132 3.77 -0.48 0.05
CA TRP A 132 4.58 0.53 0.73
C TRP A 132 4.62 1.87 0.00
N SER A 133 3.96 2.01 -1.16
CA SER A 133 3.90 3.25 -1.92
C SER A 133 3.30 4.38 -1.07
N LEU A 134 4.04 5.49 -1.00
CA LEU A 134 3.61 6.67 -0.25
C LEU A 134 2.55 7.50 -1.00
N PHE A 135 2.42 7.30 -2.32
CA PHE A 135 1.60 8.15 -3.20
C PHE A 135 0.36 7.46 -3.77
N ALA A 136 0.22 6.14 -3.61
CA ALA A 136 -0.99 5.47 -4.06
C ALA A 136 -2.19 5.97 -3.25
N ASP A 137 -3.21 6.49 -3.92
CA ASP A 137 -4.53 6.69 -3.33
C ASP A 137 -5.06 5.31 -2.93
N LYS A 138 -4.84 4.96 -1.67
CA LYS A 138 -5.16 3.64 -1.15
C LYS A 138 -6.66 3.51 -1.04
N SER A 139 -7.20 2.48 -1.64
CA SER A 139 -8.60 2.11 -1.46
C SER A 139 -8.96 1.98 0.03
N PRO A 140 -10.14 2.44 0.44
CA PRO A 140 -10.60 2.24 1.81
C PRO A 140 -10.79 0.77 2.19
N LEU A 141 -10.66 -0.18 1.25
CA LEU A 141 -10.79 -1.62 1.48
C LEU A 141 -9.44 -2.38 1.44
N THR A 142 -8.34 -1.73 1.04
CA THR A 142 -7.01 -2.37 0.92
C THR A 142 -6.63 -3.19 2.17
N HIS A 143 -6.86 -2.67 3.38
CA HIS A 143 -6.50 -3.35 4.63
C HIS A 143 -7.16 -4.73 4.82
N LEU A 144 -8.20 -5.05 4.04
CA LEU A 144 -8.89 -6.35 4.07
C LEU A 144 -8.05 -7.50 3.49
N TRP A 145 -6.88 -7.20 2.91
CA TRP A 145 -5.94 -8.23 2.46
C TRP A 145 -5.60 -9.22 3.58
N SER A 146 -5.36 -8.74 4.79
CA SER A 146 -5.00 -9.60 5.92
C SER A 146 -6.19 -10.44 6.41
N LEU A 147 -7.40 -9.88 6.39
CA LEU A 147 -8.62 -10.63 6.68
C LEU A 147 -8.85 -11.72 5.61
N ALA A 148 -8.54 -11.44 4.34
CA ALA A 148 -8.63 -12.44 3.27
C ALA A 148 -7.70 -13.64 3.56
N VAL A 149 -6.45 -13.41 3.92
CA VAL A 149 -5.49 -14.47 4.32
C VAL A 149 -6.04 -15.29 5.50
N GLU A 150 -6.61 -14.63 6.51
CA GLU A 150 -7.22 -15.28 7.68
C GLU A 150 -8.41 -16.17 7.30
N GLU A 151 -9.33 -15.67 6.46
CA GLU A 151 -10.52 -16.41 6.07
C GLU A 151 -10.19 -17.60 5.15
N GLN A 152 -9.20 -17.46 4.27
CA GLN A 152 -8.68 -18.60 3.48
C GLN A 152 -8.16 -19.71 4.40
N PHE A 153 -7.44 -19.35 5.46
CA PHE A 153 -7.03 -20.31 6.48
C PHE A 153 -8.24 -20.94 7.19
N TYR A 154 -9.27 -20.18 7.53
CA TYR A 154 -10.48 -20.67 8.19
C TYR A 154 -11.33 -21.59 7.31
N VAL A 155 -11.21 -21.49 6.00
CA VAL A 155 -11.83 -22.42 5.07
C VAL A 155 -11.05 -23.73 5.00
N VAL A 156 -9.73 -23.67 4.83
CA VAL A 156 -8.88 -24.84 4.56
C VAL A 156 -8.53 -25.60 5.83
N TRP A 157 -8.19 -24.91 6.92
CA TRP A 157 -7.65 -25.53 8.13
C TRP A 157 -8.60 -26.54 8.83
N PRO A 158 -9.91 -26.30 8.94
CA PRO A 158 -10.85 -27.28 9.49
C PRO A 158 -10.93 -28.56 8.65
N LEU A 159 -10.79 -28.45 7.33
CA LEU A 159 -10.75 -29.60 6.43
C LEU A 159 -9.48 -30.44 6.68
N VAL A 160 -8.34 -29.79 6.82
CA VAL A 160 -7.07 -30.45 7.17
C VAL A 160 -7.18 -31.13 8.53
N ALA A 161 -7.72 -30.43 9.53
CA ALA A 161 -7.90 -30.99 10.86
C ALA A 161 -8.82 -32.24 10.85
N LEU A 162 -9.94 -32.17 10.14
CA LEU A 162 -10.87 -33.29 9.96
C LEU A 162 -10.17 -34.48 9.27
N ALA A 163 -9.43 -34.23 8.19
CA ALA A 163 -8.67 -35.24 7.47
C ALA A 163 -7.64 -35.94 8.39
N VAL A 164 -6.89 -35.14 9.16
CA VAL A 164 -5.89 -35.67 10.10
C VAL A 164 -6.55 -36.52 11.19
N VAL A 165 -7.68 -36.05 11.75
CA VAL A 165 -8.42 -36.82 12.78
C VAL A 165 -8.94 -38.14 12.23
N ARG A 166 -9.39 -38.18 10.99
CA ARG A 166 -9.97 -39.38 10.38
C ARG A 166 -8.94 -40.42 9.95
N TRP A 167 -7.74 -39.97 9.54
CA TRP A 167 -6.77 -40.87 8.91
C TRP A 167 -5.45 -41.04 9.68
N ALA A 168 -5.08 -40.12 10.57
CA ALA A 168 -3.82 -40.23 11.28
C ALA A 168 -3.95 -41.06 12.55
N ARG A 169 -3.00 -41.97 12.78
CA ARG A 169 -2.91 -42.76 14.02
C ARG A 169 -2.63 -41.89 15.28
N HIS A 170 -1.92 -40.80 15.09
CA HIS A 170 -1.55 -39.85 16.14
C HIS A 170 -1.89 -38.40 15.70
N PRO A 171 -3.16 -37.97 15.76
CA PRO A 171 -3.63 -36.70 15.21
C PRO A 171 -2.85 -35.47 15.70
N GLN A 172 -2.53 -35.41 16.99
CA GLN A 172 -1.80 -34.28 17.58
C GLN A 172 -0.37 -34.13 17.00
N ARG A 173 0.34 -35.28 16.82
CA ARG A 173 1.68 -35.26 16.22
C ARG A 173 1.64 -34.97 14.74
N ALA A 174 0.62 -35.47 14.02
CA ALA A 174 0.43 -35.20 12.61
C ALA A 174 0.13 -33.71 12.35
N LEU A 175 -0.75 -33.10 13.16
CA LEU A 175 -1.02 -31.65 13.09
C LEU A 175 0.23 -30.84 13.38
N PHE A 176 1.00 -31.21 14.42
CA PHE A 176 2.27 -30.55 14.69
C PHE A 176 3.24 -30.63 13.50
N ALA A 177 3.39 -31.81 12.90
CA ALA A 177 4.27 -31.99 11.75
C ALA A 177 3.80 -31.18 10.52
N ILE A 178 2.49 -31.15 10.23
CA ILE A 178 1.91 -30.35 9.14
C ILE A 178 2.17 -28.86 9.39
N CYS A 179 1.94 -28.37 10.63
CA CYS A 179 2.23 -26.98 10.96
C CYS A 179 3.72 -26.66 10.80
N ALA A 180 4.61 -27.52 11.31
CA ALA A 180 6.06 -27.33 11.19
C ALA A 180 6.50 -27.29 9.72
N SER A 181 6.00 -28.21 8.89
CA SER A 181 6.26 -28.22 7.45
C SER A 181 5.71 -26.98 6.78
N GLY A 182 4.51 -26.51 7.15
CA GLY A 182 3.90 -25.28 6.64
C GLY A 182 4.71 -24.03 7.00
N VAL A 183 5.27 -23.96 8.23
CA VAL A 183 6.19 -22.87 8.61
C VAL A 183 7.44 -22.87 7.74
N VAL A 184 8.06 -24.03 7.55
CA VAL A 184 9.27 -24.15 6.71
C VAL A 184 8.95 -23.80 5.24
N ALA A 185 7.86 -24.30 4.69
CA ALA A 185 7.46 -24.00 3.32
C ALA A 185 7.19 -22.51 3.13
N SER A 186 6.44 -21.88 4.05
CA SER A 186 6.15 -20.46 4.03
C SER A 186 7.43 -19.60 4.13
N PHE A 187 8.38 -20.00 4.97
CA PHE A 187 9.68 -19.34 5.08
C PHE A 187 10.50 -19.44 3.80
N VAL A 188 10.59 -20.65 3.22
CA VAL A 188 11.32 -20.90 1.96
C VAL A 188 10.70 -20.08 0.83
N LEU A 189 9.36 -20.09 0.69
CA LEU A 189 8.66 -19.30 -0.32
C LEU A 189 8.88 -17.80 -0.13
N MET A 190 8.78 -17.29 1.11
CA MET A 190 9.01 -15.87 1.39
C MET A 190 10.43 -15.45 0.99
N THR A 191 11.43 -16.24 1.34
CA THR A 191 12.83 -15.91 1.02
C THR A 191 13.16 -16.07 -0.47
N ALA A 192 12.58 -17.07 -1.14
CA ALA A 192 12.82 -17.37 -2.55
C ALA A 192 12.10 -16.38 -3.50
N LEU A 193 10.92 -15.90 -3.11
CA LEU A 193 10.12 -14.98 -3.93
C LEU A 193 10.35 -13.50 -3.57
N TYR A 194 11.21 -13.21 -2.60
CA TYR A 194 11.45 -11.84 -2.17
C TYR A 194 12.20 -11.04 -3.22
N ASP A 195 11.56 -9.97 -3.69
CA ASP A 195 12.14 -8.91 -4.50
C ASP A 195 12.01 -7.58 -3.75
N PRO A 196 13.10 -6.85 -3.48
CA PRO A 196 13.04 -5.53 -2.83
C PRO A 196 12.15 -4.52 -3.56
N ASN A 197 12.03 -4.65 -4.89
CA ASN A 197 11.22 -3.75 -5.73
C ASN A 197 9.75 -4.18 -5.86
N ALA A 198 9.41 -5.40 -5.44
CA ALA A 198 8.07 -5.99 -5.57
C ALA A 198 7.68 -6.77 -4.31
N SER A 199 7.88 -6.19 -3.13
CA SER A 199 7.69 -6.88 -1.85
C SER A 199 6.23 -7.19 -1.50
N THR A 200 5.26 -6.55 -2.15
CA THR A 200 3.82 -6.83 -1.97
C THR A 200 3.49 -8.30 -2.17
N ARG A 201 4.09 -8.97 -3.19
CA ARG A 201 3.88 -10.40 -3.45
C ARG A 201 4.16 -11.27 -2.22
N VAL A 202 5.23 -11.01 -1.51
CA VAL A 202 5.63 -11.79 -0.34
C VAL A 202 5.00 -11.28 0.96
N TYR A 203 4.60 -10.01 0.99
CA TYR A 203 3.94 -9.41 2.16
C TYR A 203 2.46 -9.78 2.26
N GLU A 204 1.76 -9.91 1.13
CA GLU A 204 0.31 -10.19 1.10
C GLU A 204 -0.04 -11.61 0.65
N GLY A 205 0.89 -12.34 0.07
CA GLY A 205 0.67 -13.72 -0.39
C GLY A 205 0.27 -14.64 0.74
N THR A 206 -0.82 -15.40 0.58
CA THR A 206 -1.28 -16.37 1.59
C THR A 206 -0.23 -17.42 1.87
N ASP A 207 0.47 -17.90 0.86
CA ASP A 207 1.51 -18.93 0.93
C ASP A 207 2.73 -18.49 1.75
N THR A 208 3.10 -17.21 1.67
CA THR A 208 4.22 -16.63 2.42
C THR A 208 3.83 -16.19 3.83
N ARG A 209 2.55 -15.88 4.08
CA ARG A 209 2.07 -15.35 5.36
C ARG A 209 1.43 -16.39 6.28
N ILE A 210 0.99 -17.53 5.74
CA ILE A 210 0.35 -18.60 6.52
C ILE A 210 1.26 -19.17 7.62
N GLY A 211 2.59 -19.02 7.48
CA GLY A 211 3.56 -19.49 8.47
C GLY A 211 3.33 -18.94 9.88
N ALA A 212 2.90 -17.70 10.02
CA ALA A 212 2.55 -17.10 11.31
C ALA A 212 1.34 -17.80 11.97
N MET A 213 0.30 -18.11 11.17
CA MET A 213 -0.86 -18.88 11.64
C MET A 213 -0.48 -20.32 12.01
N MET A 214 0.42 -20.96 11.23
CA MET A 214 0.94 -22.29 11.51
C MET A 214 1.74 -22.33 12.82
N ILE A 215 2.52 -21.29 13.16
CA ILE A 215 3.19 -21.15 14.45
C ILE A 215 2.14 -21.11 15.57
N GLY A 216 1.08 -20.32 15.40
CA GLY A 216 -0.03 -20.27 16.35
C GLY A 216 -0.73 -21.63 16.51
N ALA A 217 -1.01 -22.31 15.42
CA ALA A 217 -1.61 -23.64 15.40
C ALA A 217 -0.73 -24.69 16.11
N MET A 218 0.60 -24.64 15.92
CA MET A 218 1.55 -25.49 16.67
C MET A 218 1.42 -25.31 18.18
N CYS A 219 1.28 -24.06 18.65
CA CYS A 219 1.11 -23.74 20.07
C CYS A 219 -0.16 -24.35 20.68
N ALA A 220 -1.18 -24.64 19.87
CA ALA A 220 -2.41 -25.31 20.32
C ALA A 220 -2.26 -26.83 20.50
N THR A 221 -1.27 -27.46 19.86
CA THR A 221 -1.07 -28.92 19.94
C THR A 221 -0.60 -29.38 21.31
N SER A 222 -0.96 -30.59 21.70
CA SER A 222 -0.51 -31.19 22.97
C SER A 222 1.01 -31.28 23.06
N THR A 223 1.70 -31.46 21.95
CA THR A 223 3.16 -31.52 21.86
C THR A 223 3.80 -30.25 22.42
N VAL A 224 3.41 -29.06 21.91
CA VAL A 224 3.96 -27.79 22.37
C VAL A 224 3.43 -27.42 23.76
N ARG A 225 2.14 -27.61 24.02
CA ARG A 225 1.55 -27.32 25.33
C ARG A 225 2.21 -28.12 26.48
N THR A 226 2.49 -29.41 26.26
CA THR A 226 3.19 -30.24 27.22
C THR A 226 4.64 -29.79 27.39
N ALA A 227 5.34 -29.45 26.31
CA ALA A 227 6.69 -28.91 26.40
C ALA A 227 6.73 -27.59 27.20
N MET A 228 5.81 -26.68 26.93
CA MET A 228 5.64 -25.41 27.67
C MET A 228 5.32 -25.65 29.14
N ALA A 229 4.37 -26.56 29.44
CA ALA A 229 4.03 -26.90 30.81
C ALA A 229 5.25 -27.46 31.58
N ARG A 230 6.06 -28.30 30.96
CA ARG A 230 7.30 -28.82 31.56
C ARG A 230 8.35 -27.73 31.76
N ALA A 231 8.54 -26.83 30.81
CA ALA A 231 9.49 -25.73 30.91
C ALA A 231 9.17 -24.78 32.09
N PHE A 232 7.89 -24.56 32.35
CA PHE A 232 7.42 -23.70 33.43
C PHE A 232 7.08 -24.46 34.73
N SER A 233 7.08 -25.83 34.74
CA SER A 233 6.83 -26.61 35.94
C SER A 233 8.06 -26.60 36.85
N ASN A 234 7.80 -26.60 38.15
CA ASN A 234 8.78 -26.35 39.21
C ASN A 234 9.73 -27.54 39.51
N HIS A 235 10.16 -28.30 38.47
CA HIS A 235 11.06 -29.44 38.69
C HIS A 235 12.54 -29.01 38.84
N SER A 236 12.91 -27.82 38.40
CA SER A 236 14.26 -27.28 38.54
C SER A 236 14.24 -25.75 38.52
N ARG A 237 14.92 -25.12 39.47
CA ARG A 237 15.10 -23.68 39.53
C ARG A 237 15.75 -23.15 38.24
N ARG A 238 16.68 -23.91 37.65
CA ARG A 238 17.33 -23.58 36.37
C ARG A 238 16.34 -23.55 35.20
N SER A 239 15.45 -24.53 35.09
CA SER A 239 14.42 -24.61 34.04
C SER A 239 13.45 -23.40 34.10
N THR A 240 12.96 -23.08 35.30
CA THR A 240 12.04 -21.95 35.50
C THR A 240 12.70 -20.61 35.22
N THR A 241 13.98 -20.44 35.58
CA THR A 241 14.76 -19.23 35.27
C THR A 241 14.99 -19.09 33.76
N ALA A 242 15.39 -20.17 33.08
CA ALA A 242 15.59 -20.17 31.63
C ALA A 242 14.28 -19.84 30.86
N ALA A 243 13.15 -20.45 31.27
CA ALA A 243 11.86 -20.13 30.68
C ALA A 243 11.42 -18.69 30.94
N GLY A 244 11.69 -18.15 32.13
CA GLY A 244 11.46 -16.75 32.46
C GLY A 244 12.30 -15.81 31.60
N PHE A 245 13.59 -16.10 31.40
CA PHE A 245 14.47 -15.36 30.52
C PHE A 245 13.97 -15.40 29.06
N GLY A 246 13.55 -16.56 28.56
CA GLY A 246 12.95 -16.70 27.23
C GLY A 246 11.72 -15.82 27.03
N LEU A 247 10.85 -15.70 28.05
CA LEU A 247 9.68 -14.81 27.99
C LEU A 247 10.06 -13.33 27.98
N VAL A 248 11.03 -12.93 28.78
CA VAL A 248 11.53 -11.53 28.78
C VAL A 248 12.14 -11.21 27.43
N SER A 249 12.98 -12.10 26.88
CA SER A 249 13.59 -11.93 25.57
C SER A 249 12.54 -11.86 24.45
N ALA A 250 11.53 -12.75 24.47
CA ALA A 250 10.45 -12.70 23.49
C ALA A 250 9.65 -11.39 23.58
N THR A 251 9.34 -10.93 24.80
CA THR A 251 8.68 -9.62 25.00
C THR A 251 9.54 -8.48 24.47
N ALA A 252 10.83 -8.49 24.78
CA ALA A 252 11.77 -7.47 24.31
C ALA A 252 11.87 -7.46 22.78
N VAL A 253 11.95 -8.62 22.13
CA VAL A 253 11.98 -8.75 20.66
C VAL A 253 10.69 -8.18 20.05
N VAL A 254 9.52 -8.54 20.59
CA VAL A 254 8.23 -8.04 20.09
C VAL A 254 8.15 -6.51 20.21
N LEU A 255 8.50 -5.95 21.38
CA LEU A 255 8.47 -4.50 21.60
C LEU A 255 9.51 -3.77 20.75
N TRP A 256 10.71 -4.31 20.65
CA TRP A 256 11.79 -3.74 19.84
C TRP A 256 11.40 -3.69 18.35
N LEU A 257 10.88 -4.79 17.81
CA LEU A 257 10.44 -4.83 16.41
C LEU A 257 9.24 -3.92 16.14
N TYR A 258 8.32 -3.75 17.08
CA TYR A 258 7.24 -2.77 16.93
C TYR A 258 7.76 -1.33 16.78
N VAL A 259 8.88 -1.01 17.43
CA VAL A 259 9.43 0.35 17.39
C VAL A 259 10.37 0.56 16.21
N THR A 260 11.19 -0.44 15.85
CA THR A 260 12.33 -0.26 14.94
C THR A 260 12.13 -0.82 13.54
N ALA A 261 11.26 -1.84 13.37
CA ALA A 261 11.07 -2.49 12.07
C ALA A 261 10.44 -1.53 11.05
N ARG A 262 10.91 -1.62 9.81
CA ARG A 262 10.33 -0.90 8.67
C ARG A 262 9.87 -1.92 7.64
N GLY A 263 8.76 -1.65 6.97
CA GLY A 263 8.19 -2.56 5.98
C GLY A 263 9.10 -2.88 4.79
N THR A 264 10.09 -2.03 4.54
CA THR A 264 11.09 -2.21 3.49
C THR A 264 12.35 -2.97 3.94
N ASP A 265 12.46 -3.34 5.23
CA ASP A 265 13.64 -4.01 5.75
C ASP A 265 13.78 -5.43 5.19
N THR A 266 14.79 -5.68 4.37
CA THR A 266 15.11 -7.00 3.79
C THR A 266 15.20 -8.11 4.84
N MET A 267 15.72 -7.80 6.04
CA MET A 267 15.87 -8.75 7.13
C MET A 267 14.53 -9.33 7.61
N LEU A 268 13.43 -8.57 7.49
CA LEU A 268 12.10 -9.06 7.83
C LEU A 268 11.69 -10.22 6.92
N PHE A 269 11.87 -10.07 5.60
CA PHE A 269 11.52 -11.07 4.59
C PHE A 269 12.48 -12.26 4.59
N ARG A 270 13.71 -12.09 5.10
CA ARG A 270 14.71 -13.16 5.27
C ARG A 270 14.64 -13.86 6.62
N GLY A 271 13.49 -13.78 7.32
CA GLY A 271 13.23 -14.54 8.55
C GLY A 271 12.72 -13.71 9.73
N GLY A 272 12.82 -12.38 9.71
CA GLY A 272 12.36 -11.51 10.79
C GLY A 272 10.88 -11.69 11.14
N PHE A 273 10.00 -11.88 10.15
CA PHE A 273 8.58 -12.20 10.37
C PHE A 273 8.39 -13.49 11.16
N PHE A 274 9.19 -14.53 10.89
CA PHE A 274 9.09 -15.82 11.59
C PHE A 274 9.67 -15.73 12.99
N VAL A 275 10.74 -14.95 13.21
CA VAL A 275 11.28 -14.67 14.54
C VAL A 275 10.24 -13.93 15.40
N PHE A 276 9.60 -12.91 14.82
CA PHE A 276 8.52 -12.18 15.47
C PHE A 276 7.35 -13.11 15.82
N ALA A 277 6.86 -13.88 14.85
CA ALA A 277 5.76 -14.82 15.05
C ALA A 277 6.09 -15.89 16.10
N ALA A 278 7.33 -16.40 16.14
CA ALA A 278 7.81 -17.34 17.14
C ALA A 278 7.85 -16.70 18.54
N ALA A 279 8.29 -15.44 18.66
CA ALA A 279 8.27 -14.70 19.92
C ALA A 279 6.83 -14.51 20.44
N VAL A 280 5.90 -14.11 19.57
CA VAL A 280 4.46 -14.02 19.89
C VAL A 280 3.91 -15.40 20.26
N GLY A 281 4.27 -16.46 19.52
CA GLY A 281 3.87 -17.84 19.81
C GLY A 281 4.35 -18.31 21.19
N LEU A 282 5.57 -17.97 21.59
CA LEU A 282 6.10 -18.27 22.92
C LEU A 282 5.31 -17.55 24.02
N LEU A 283 5.00 -16.27 23.84
CA LEU A 283 4.16 -15.51 24.76
C LEU A 283 2.76 -16.12 24.86
N LEU A 284 2.14 -16.42 23.72
CA LEU A 284 0.80 -17.01 23.64
C LEU A 284 0.77 -18.39 24.32
N GLY A 285 1.75 -19.23 24.03
CA GLY A 285 1.90 -20.54 24.68
C GLY A 285 2.01 -20.41 26.20
N ALA A 286 2.83 -19.49 26.68
CA ALA A 286 3.04 -19.28 28.12
C ALA A 286 1.79 -18.75 28.84
N ILE A 287 1.05 -17.80 28.28
CA ILE A 287 -0.15 -17.21 28.91
C ILE A 287 -1.36 -18.17 28.89
N THR A 288 -1.32 -19.23 28.08
CA THR A 288 -2.43 -20.19 27.90
C THR A 288 -2.21 -21.53 28.62
N VAL A 289 -1.04 -21.76 29.25
CA VAL A 289 -0.80 -22.92 30.09
C VAL A 289 -1.48 -22.72 31.45
N ASP A 290 -1.98 -23.81 32.05
CA ASP A 290 -2.72 -23.79 33.32
C ASP A 290 -1.94 -23.10 34.46
N PRO A 291 -2.53 -22.09 35.12
CA PRO A 291 -1.89 -21.37 36.24
C PRO A 291 -1.51 -22.24 37.43
N LEU A 292 -2.26 -23.32 37.69
CA LEU A 292 -2.08 -24.17 38.87
C LEU A 292 -0.76 -24.95 38.82
N THR A 293 -0.19 -25.14 37.64
CA THR A 293 1.05 -25.91 37.45
C THR A 293 2.32 -25.04 37.43
N LEU A 294 2.21 -23.70 37.52
CA LEU A 294 3.30 -22.81 37.18
C LEU A 294 3.61 -21.75 38.24
N ARG A 295 4.88 -21.67 38.66
CA ARG A 295 5.40 -20.67 39.62
C ARG A 295 6.45 -19.75 39.00
N SER A 296 6.18 -19.16 37.81
CA SER A 296 7.07 -18.15 37.20
C SER A 296 6.53 -16.74 37.46
N PRO A 297 7.24 -15.90 38.24
CA PRO A 297 6.82 -14.51 38.47
C PRO A 297 6.72 -13.69 37.18
N VAL A 298 7.65 -13.87 36.23
CA VAL A 298 7.65 -13.19 34.95
C VAL A 298 6.37 -13.49 34.17
N ARG A 299 6.01 -14.78 34.05
CA ARG A 299 4.77 -15.19 33.38
C ARG A 299 3.53 -14.57 34.05
N THR A 300 3.49 -14.64 35.39
CA THR A 300 2.36 -14.11 36.17
C THR A 300 2.20 -12.61 35.92
N THR A 301 3.30 -11.86 35.94
CA THR A 301 3.30 -10.41 35.64
C THR A 301 2.79 -10.14 34.26
N ILE A 302 3.32 -10.79 33.20
CA ILE A 302 2.87 -10.63 31.81
C ILE A 302 1.38 -10.96 31.69
N THR A 303 0.93 -12.09 32.25
CA THR A 303 -0.48 -12.51 32.22
C THR A 303 -1.38 -11.49 32.92
N ASN A 304 -0.98 -10.97 34.07
CA ASN A 304 -1.76 -9.98 34.81
C ASN A 304 -1.84 -8.66 34.08
N VAL A 305 -0.73 -8.17 33.50
CA VAL A 305 -0.71 -6.94 32.70
C VAL A 305 -1.62 -7.08 31.49
N LEU A 306 -1.50 -8.17 30.73
CA LEU A 306 -2.35 -8.42 29.56
C LEU A 306 -3.83 -8.65 29.95
N SER A 307 -4.11 -9.04 31.20
CA SER A 307 -5.48 -9.26 31.70
C SER A 307 -6.12 -8.01 32.29
N LEU A 308 -5.46 -6.85 32.27
CA LEU A 308 -6.03 -5.59 32.76
C LEU A 308 -7.36 -5.26 32.06
N ARG A 309 -8.32 -4.77 32.81
CA ARG A 309 -9.68 -4.47 32.31
C ARG A 309 -9.69 -3.57 31.07
N PRO A 310 -8.92 -2.47 30.98
CA PRO A 310 -8.88 -1.64 29.78
C PRO A 310 -8.39 -2.41 28.54
N LEU A 311 -7.29 -3.17 28.66
CA LEU A 311 -6.75 -3.95 27.54
C LEU A 311 -7.75 -5.01 27.06
N ARG A 312 -8.42 -5.71 27.98
CA ARG A 312 -9.46 -6.68 27.64
C ARG A 312 -10.65 -6.02 26.93
N ALA A 313 -11.03 -4.81 27.32
CA ALA A 313 -12.10 -4.08 26.68
C ALA A 313 -11.74 -3.73 25.22
N VAL A 314 -10.55 -3.20 24.99
CA VAL A 314 -10.02 -2.90 23.64
C VAL A 314 -9.87 -4.19 22.83
N GLY A 315 -9.31 -5.26 23.40
CA GLY A 315 -9.11 -6.55 22.71
C GLY A 315 -10.41 -7.20 22.26
N ARG A 316 -11.49 -7.06 23.01
CA ARG A 316 -12.83 -7.56 22.59
C ARG A 316 -13.39 -6.78 21.41
N LEU A 317 -13.04 -5.50 21.28
CA LEU A 317 -13.43 -4.62 20.17
C LEU A 317 -12.42 -4.67 19.01
N SER A 318 -11.30 -5.40 19.13
CA SER A 318 -10.18 -5.33 18.19
C SER A 318 -10.57 -5.62 16.74
N TYR A 319 -11.56 -6.48 16.50
CA TYR A 319 -12.07 -6.72 15.15
C TYR A 319 -12.75 -5.48 14.56
N GLY A 320 -13.69 -4.87 15.27
CA GLY A 320 -14.33 -3.64 14.83
C GLY A 320 -13.33 -2.50 14.67
N LEU A 321 -12.38 -2.33 15.62
CA LEU A 321 -11.32 -1.33 15.53
C LEU A 321 -10.45 -1.54 14.27
N TYR A 322 -10.05 -2.78 13.99
CA TYR A 322 -9.30 -3.11 12.77
C TYR A 322 -10.12 -2.88 11.50
N LEU A 323 -11.40 -3.24 11.51
CA LEU A 323 -12.27 -3.11 10.34
C LEU A 323 -12.53 -1.64 9.96
N TRP A 324 -12.82 -0.79 10.96
CA TRP A 324 -13.25 0.59 10.74
C TRP A 324 -12.10 1.61 10.64
N HIS A 325 -10.90 1.32 11.18
CA HIS A 325 -9.83 2.34 11.24
C HIS A 325 -9.41 2.82 9.86
N TRP A 326 -9.13 1.90 8.94
CA TRP A 326 -8.57 2.26 7.65
C TRP A 326 -9.52 3.10 6.80
N PRO A 327 -10.80 2.71 6.57
CA PRO A 327 -11.78 3.57 5.93
C PRO A 327 -11.89 4.96 6.55
N ILE A 328 -11.91 5.04 7.88
CA ILE A 328 -11.98 6.30 8.60
C ILE A 328 -10.71 7.14 8.36
N PHE A 329 -9.54 6.52 8.34
CA PHE A 329 -8.27 7.20 8.10
C PHE A 329 -8.14 7.72 6.67
N VAL A 330 -8.65 6.99 5.68
CA VAL A 330 -8.73 7.42 4.28
C VAL A 330 -9.72 8.58 4.12
N VAL A 331 -10.90 8.48 4.72
CA VAL A 331 -11.92 9.54 4.65
C VAL A 331 -11.49 10.79 5.40
N LEU A 332 -10.98 10.66 6.64
CA LEU A 332 -10.49 11.76 7.46
C LEU A 332 -9.01 12.04 7.17
N ASN A 333 -8.69 12.39 5.94
CA ASN A 333 -7.34 12.79 5.55
C ASN A 333 -7.07 14.29 5.85
N PRO A 334 -5.80 14.75 5.78
CA PRO A 334 -5.45 16.14 6.06
C PRO A 334 -6.19 17.15 5.18
N VAL A 335 -6.41 16.81 3.90
CA VAL A 335 -7.08 17.69 2.93
C VAL A 335 -8.53 17.95 3.30
N ARG A 336 -9.26 16.90 3.68
CA ARG A 336 -10.69 17.01 4.05
C ARG A 336 -10.91 17.61 5.44
N THR A 337 -9.95 17.43 6.34
CA THR A 337 -10.09 17.85 7.75
C THR A 337 -9.40 19.17 8.07
N GLY A 338 -8.40 19.58 7.28
CA GLY A 338 -7.51 20.71 7.61
C GLY A 338 -6.61 20.44 8.83
N LEU A 339 -6.56 19.21 9.34
CA LEU A 339 -5.77 18.82 10.50
C LEU A 339 -4.53 18.01 10.10
N SER A 340 -3.46 18.14 10.88
CA SER A 340 -2.24 17.35 10.72
C SER A 340 -1.81 16.73 12.06
N ASP A 341 -0.82 15.81 12.01
CA ASP A 341 -0.16 15.21 13.16
C ASP A 341 -1.12 14.71 14.28
N TRP A 342 -0.78 14.95 15.53
CA TRP A 342 -1.51 14.44 16.69
C TRP A 342 -2.99 14.87 16.77
N PRO A 343 -3.41 16.09 16.44
CA PRO A 343 -4.82 16.45 16.32
C PRO A 343 -5.60 15.54 15.37
N LEU A 344 -5.05 15.26 14.19
CA LEU A 344 -5.69 14.37 13.23
C LEU A 344 -5.75 12.93 13.77
N VAL A 345 -4.66 12.44 14.37
CA VAL A 345 -4.61 11.11 14.99
C VAL A 345 -5.68 10.97 16.08
N ALA A 346 -5.81 11.97 16.95
CA ALA A 346 -6.81 11.96 18.01
C ALA A 346 -8.24 11.88 17.46
N VAL A 347 -8.55 12.64 16.40
CA VAL A 347 -9.87 12.59 15.74
C VAL A 347 -10.09 11.23 15.10
N ARG A 348 -9.14 10.71 14.34
CA ARG A 348 -9.20 9.39 13.68
C ARG A 348 -9.44 8.26 14.68
N LEU A 349 -8.66 8.22 15.77
CA LEU A 349 -8.78 7.19 16.80
C LEU A 349 -10.11 7.30 17.56
N SER A 350 -10.56 8.52 17.87
CA SER A 350 -11.84 8.76 18.55
C SER A 350 -13.02 8.31 17.70
N VAL A 351 -13.08 8.71 16.44
CA VAL A 351 -14.14 8.30 15.50
C VAL A 351 -14.11 6.80 15.31
N THR A 352 -12.94 6.20 15.12
CA THR A 352 -12.78 4.74 14.99
C THR A 352 -13.30 4.01 16.22
N ALA A 353 -12.97 4.47 17.42
CA ALA A 353 -13.45 3.87 18.67
C ALA A 353 -14.98 3.96 18.79
N VAL A 354 -15.55 5.14 18.55
CA VAL A 354 -17.01 5.35 18.61
C VAL A 354 -17.73 4.45 17.61
N VAL A 355 -17.33 4.47 16.34
CA VAL A 355 -17.97 3.66 15.29
C VAL A 355 -17.83 2.18 15.59
N SER A 356 -16.67 1.72 16.06
CA SER A 356 -16.45 0.31 16.45
C SER A 356 -17.34 -0.12 17.62
N VAL A 357 -17.52 0.73 18.62
CA VAL A 357 -18.42 0.45 19.75
C VAL A 357 -19.88 0.38 19.29
N LEU A 358 -20.31 1.31 18.43
CA LEU A 358 -21.68 1.32 17.87
C LEU A 358 -21.91 0.06 17.01
N SER A 359 -20.98 -0.26 16.09
CA SER A 359 -21.03 -1.48 15.27
C SER A 359 -21.13 -2.73 16.14
N TYR A 360 -20.26 -2.84 17.15
CA TYR A 360 -20.27 -3.98 18.07
C TYR A 360 -21.58 -4.10 18.84
N ARG A 361 -22.09 -3.00 19.39
CA ARG A 361 -23.27 -3.00 20.26
C ARG A 361 -24.56 -3.24 19.50
N TYR A 362 -24.71 -2.65 18.31
CA TYR A 362 -25.99 -2.65 17.59
C TYR A 362 -26.07 -3.65 16.43
N VAL A 363 -24.92 -4.13 15.91
CA VAL A 363 -24.87 -5.05 14.78
C VAL A 363 -24.23 -6.38 15.15
N GLU A 364 -22.99 -6.39 15.60
CA GLU A 364 -22.24 -7.63 15.81
C GLU A 364 -22.81 -8.48 16.96
N ARG A 365 -23.00 -7.84 18.14
CA ARG A 365 -23.47 -8.53 19.34
C ARG A 365 -24.89 -9.09 19.18
N PRO A 366 -25.90 -8.37 18.66
CA PRO A 366 -27.23 -8.90 18.44
C PRO A 366 -27.26 -10.09 17.49
N VAL A 367 -26.51 -10.03 16.37
CA VAL A 367 -26.44 -11.15 15.42
C VAL A 367 -25.76 -12.37 16.03
N ARG A 368 -24.68 -12.17 16.80
CA ARG A 368 -23.95 -13.24 17.45
C ARG A 368 -24.74 -13.93 18.56
N GLU A 369 -25.47 -13.17 19.40
CA GLU A 369 -26.16 -13.66 20.58
C GLU A 369 -27.65 -13.95 20.33
N GLY A 370 -28.25 -13.41 19.28
CA GLY A 370 -29.68 -13.20 19.22
C GLY A 370 -30.50 -13.98 18.18
N LEU A 371 -29.91 -14.45 17.10
CA LEU A 371 -30.70 -15.09 16.03
C LEU A 371 -31.20 -16.51 16.37
N GLN A 372 -30.67 -17.16 17.38
CA GLN A 372 -31.11 -18.50 17.79
C GLN A 372 -32.23 -18.52 18.85
N ARG A 373 -32.56 -17.40 19.48
CA ARG A 373 -33.46 -17.33 20.64
C ARG A 373 -34.63 -16.33 20.52
N ARG A 374 -34.85 -15.69 19.35
CA ARG A 374 -35.85 -14.62 19.24
C ARG A 374 -36.98 -14.96 18.26
N PRO A 375 -38.22 -14.45 18.53
CA PRO A 375 -39.37 -14.67 17.67
C PRO A 375 -39.19 -14.06 16.27
N THR A 376 -39.94 -14.54 15.30
CA THR A 376 -39.87 -14.18 13.87
C THR A 376 -39.94 -12.69 13.55
N TRP A 377 -40.57 -11.87 14.41
CA TRP A 377 -40.65 -10.43 14.23
C TRP A 377 -39.29 -9.69 14.48
N VAL A 378 -38.32 -10.34 15.10
CA VAL A 378 -36.92 -9.80 15.27
C VAL A 378 -36.02 -10.33 14.16
N SER A 379 -36.29 -11.50 13.61
CA SER A 379 -35.50 -12.05 12.48
C SER A 379 -35.85 -11.37 11.14
N ALA A 380 -37.09 -10.85 10.98
CA ALA A 380 -37.50 -10.13 9.79
C ALA A 380 -36.68 -8.82 9.53
N PRO A 381 -36.46 -7.95 10.52
CA PRO A 381 -35.57 -6.79 10.33
C PRO A 381 -34.11 -7.17 10.01
N ALA A 382 -33.59 -8.25 10.60
CA ALA A 382 -32.24 -8.73 10.30
C ALA A 382 -32.12 -9.26 8.86
N SER A 383 -33.16 -9.94 8.39
CA SER A 383 -33.22 -10.41 6.99
C SER A 383 -33.42 -9.23 6.02
N ALA A 384 -34.25 -8.26 6.35
CA ALA A 384 -34.45 -7.05 5.57
C ALA A 384 -33.16 -6.21 5.51
N LEU A 385 -32.43 -6.11 6.61
CA LEU A 385 -31.11 -5.48 6.66
C LEU A 385 -30.13 -6.24 5.75
N ALA A 386 -30.06 -7.56 5.82
CA ALA A 386 -29.20 -8.37 4.96
C ALA A 386 -29.54 -8.20 3.47
N VAL A 387 -30.82 -8.16 3.11
CA VAL A 387 -31.30 -7.90 1.74
C VAL A 387 -30.96 -6.47 1.31
N GLY A 388 -31.21 -5.47 2.17
CA GLY A 388 -30.83 -4.08 1.92
C GLY A 388 -29.34 -3.89 1.74
N LEU A 389 -28.52 -4.58 2.54
CA LEU A 389 -27.07 -4.62 2.43
C LEU A 389 -26.62 -5.28 1.11
N THR A 390 -27.24 -6.39 0.72
CA THR A 390 -26.96 -7.07 -0.56
C THR A 390 -27.34 -6.19 -1.75
N ALA A 391 -28.51 -5.50 -1.69
CA ALA A 391 -28.93 -4.56 -2.72
C ALA A 391 -27.96 -3.37 -2.84
N LEU A 392 -27.47 -2.85 -1.72
CA LEU A 392 -26.54 -1.73 -1.70
C LEU A 392 -25.15 -2.13 -2.23
N VAL A 393 -24.70 -3.34 -1.93
CA VAL A 393 -23.50 -3.93 -2.54
C VAL A 393 -23.70 -4.10 -4.04
N ALA A 394 -24.85 -4.55 -4.49
CA ALA A 394 -25.19 -4.65 -5.90
C ALA A 394 -25.16 -3.28 -6.59
N VAL A 395 -25.62 -2.21 -5.92
CA VAL A 395 -25.54 -0.83 -6.41
C VAL A 395 -24.08 -0.37 -6.50
N SER A 396 -23.22 -0.71 -5.52
CA SER A 396 -21.78 -0.36 -5.58
C SER A 396 -21.08 -1.03 -6.77
N VAL A 397 -21.50 -2.24 -7.12
CA VAL A 397 -20.99 -2.97 -8.30
C VAL A 397 -21.54 -2.39 -9.62
N ALA A 398 -22.71 -1.77 -9.60
CA ALA A 398 -23.39 -1.21 -10.78
C ALA A 398 -22.93 0.21 -11.17
N ILE A 399 -21.97 0.82 -10.45
CA ILE A 399 -21.43 2.13 -10.80
C ILE A 399 -20.77 2.05 -12.19
N PRO A 400 -21.16 2.90 -13.18
CA PRO A 400 -20.56 2.87 -14.51
C PRO A 400 -19.07 3.18 -14.46
N GLY A 401 -18.27 2.43 -15.20
CA GLY A 401 -16.87 2.78 -15.46
C GLY A 401 -16.82 3.99 -16.41
N ALA A 402 -15.94 4.95 -16.13
CA ALA A 402 -15.67 6.05 -17.04
C ALA A 402 -14.54 5.66 -18.00
N ASN A 403 -14.60 6.15 -19.26
CA ASN A 403 -13.55 5.92 -20.25
C ASN A 403 -12.36 6.85 -19.98
N ALA A 404 -11.23 6.29 -19.56
CA ALA A 404 -10.01 7.00 -19.18
C ALA A 404 -9.10 7.38 -20.38
N THR A 405 -9.51 7.11 -21.61
CA THR A 405 -8.64 7.14 -22.81
C THR A 405 -8.88 8.34 -23.74
N ALA A 406 -9.71 9.30 -23.33
CA ALA A 406 -9.95 10.50 -24.13
C ALA A 406 -8.73 11.41 -24.12
N VAL A 407 -8.32 11.87 -25.33
CA VAL A 407 -7.28 12.88 -25.52
C VAL A 407 -7.94 14.09 -26.20
N ASN A 408 -7.81 15.26 -25.58
CA ASN A 408 -8.32 16.51 -26.17
C ASN A 408 -7.34 17.07 -27.19
N LEU A 409 -7.47 16.66 -28.44
CA LEU A 409 -6.68 17.16 -29.57
C LEU A 409 -6.81 18.67 -29.78
N ASN A 410 -8.01 19.24 -29.62
CA ASN A 410 -8.25 20.68 -29.84
C ASN A 410 -7.58 21.54 -28.77
N GLY A 411 -7.62 21.12 -27.49
CA GLY A 411 -6.93 21.79 -26.39
C GLY A 411 -5.40 21.77 -26.58
N ILE A 412 -4.84 20.62 -26.98
CA ILE A 412 -3.41 20.49 -27.26
C ILE A 412 -3.00 21.43 -28.44
N LEU A 413 -3.77 21.45 -29.52
CA LEU A 413 -3.51 22.34 -30.68
C LEU A 413 -3.61 23.82 -30.30
N ALA A 414 -4.55 24.20 -29.44
CA ALA A 414 -4.70 25.58 -28.97
C ALA A 414 -3.51 26.04 -28.12
N LEU A 415 -3.02 25.19 -27.22
CA LEU A 415 -1.87 25.50 -26.36
C LEU A 415 -0.56 25.52 -27.15
N THR A 416 -0.35 24.61 -28.09
CA THR A 416 0.85 24.62 -28.95
C THR A 416 0.87 25.78 -29.96
N ALA A 417 -0.29 26.25 -30.42
CA ALA A 417 -0.38 27.43 -31.30
C ALA A 417 -0.12 28.75 -30.56
N GLY A 418 -0.35 28.81 -29.25
CA GLY A 418 -0.10 29.99 -28.39
C GLY A 418 1.34 30.18 -27.94
N THR A 419 2.18 29.14 -28.07
CA THR A 419 3.55 29.11 -27.49
C THR A 419 4.66 29.63 -28.45
N THR A 420 4.33 30.31 -29.52
CA THR A 420 5.32 31.06 -30.33
C THR A 420 5.72 32.35 -29.61
N THR A 421 6.11 32.31 -28.36
CA THR A 421 6.60 33.48 -27.63
C THR A 421 7.97 33.22 -27.05
N SER A 422 8.97 33.72 -27.77
CA SER A 422 10.31 34.18 -27.34
C SER A 422 10.90 33.63 -26.05
N VAL A 423 12.01 32.89 -26.17
CA VAL A 423 13.04 32.80 -25.16
C VAL A 423 13.68 34.20 -25.01
N ALA A 424 13.16 35.01 -24.08
CA ALA A 424 13.81 36.26 -23.68
C ALA A 424 14.80 35.96 -22.59
N ALA A 425 16.09 36.19 -22.84
CA ALA A 425 17.10 36.31 -21.78
C ALA A 425 16.70 37.49 -20.89
N LEU A 426 16.39 37.24 -19.63
CA LEU A 426 16.11 38.26 -18.63
C LEU A 426 17.41 38.94 -18.21
N ASP A 427 17.60 40.17 -18.64
CA ASP A 427 18.53 41.12 -18.03
C ASP A 427 17.77 41.88 -16.92
N PRO A 428 18.26 41.88 -15.64
CA PRO A 428 17.51 42.42 -14.50
C PRO A 428 17.50 43.96 -14.39
N SER A 429 17.99 44.72 -15.35
CA SER A 429 18.06 46.18 -15.23
C SER A 429 17.90 46.93 -16.52
N ALA A 430 16.67 47.10 -17.00
CA ALA A 430 16.36 48.22 -17.94
C ALA A 430 14.85 48.48 -18.06
N THR A 431 14.41 49.56 -17.44
CA THR A 431 13.14 50.23 -17.74
C THR A 431 13.36 51.16 -18.95
N THR A 432 12.98 50.73 -20.15
CA THR A 432 12.75 51.69 -21.26
C THR A 432 11.96 51.01 -22.38
N THR A 433 10.80 51.56 -22.67
CA THR A 433 9.92 51.21 -23.77
C THR A 433 10.52 51.69 -25.10
N VAL A 434 10.90 50.74 -25.97
CA VAL A 434 11.20 51.00 -27.38
C VAL A 434 10.50 49.92 -28.23
N PRO A 435 9.81 50.24 -29.33
CA PRO A 435 9.20 49.23 -30.18
C PRO A 435 10.30 48.46 -30.93
N VAL A 436 10.46 47.19 -30.63
CA VAL A 436 11.43 46.31 -31.30
C VAL A 436 10.77 45.68 -32.52
N THR A 437 11.28 46.05 -33.68
CA THR A 437 11.05 45.32 -34.91
C THR A 437 11.74 43.96 -34.84
N THR A 438 10.96 42.89 -34.74
CA THR A 438 11.46 41.53 -34.56
C THR A 438 12.04 41.01 -35.88
N THR A 439 13.36 41.11 -36.03
CA THR A 439 14.10 40.30 -37.02
C THR A 439 14.37 38.96 -36.34
N THR A 440 13.71 37.91 -36.78
CA THR A 440 13.91 36.55 -36.32
C THR A 440 15.31 36.07 -36.73
N LEU A 441 16.30 36.23 -35.88
CA LEU A 441 17.57 35.49 -36.01
C LEU A 441 17.25 34.01 -35.78
N ALA A 442 17.43 33.19 -36.83
CA ALA A 442 17.35 31.72 -36.68
C ALA A 442 18.31 31.30 -35.55
N ALA A 443 17.79 30.70 -34.51
CA ALA A 443 18.59 30.19 -33.40
C ALA A 443 19.59 29.18 -33.93
N ILE A 444 20.89 29.35 -33.60
CA ILE A 444 21.94 28.38 -33.97
C ILE A 444 21.63 27.08 -33.23
N LYS A 445 21.28 26.04 -33.99
CA LYS A 445 21.01 24.72 -33.41
C LYS A 445 22.27 24.08 -32.81
N ARG A 446 22.09 23.32 -31.73
CA ARG A 446 23.18 22.80 -30.88
C ARG A 446 23.75 21.46 -31.35
N GLY A 447 23.30 20.89 -32.46
CA GLY A 447 23.73 19.60 -33.00
C GLY A 447 22.57 18.76 -33.52
N THR A 448 22.86 17.59 -34.04
CA THR A 448 21.88 16.67 -34.59
C THR A 448 21.57 15.57 -33.55
N ILE A 449 20.31 15.38 -33.19
CA ILE A 449 19.86 14.38 -32.22
C ILE A 449 19.02 13.31 -32.92
N HIS A 450 19.30 12.05 -32.66
CA HIS A 450 18.55 10.89 -33.13
C HIS A 450 18.00 10.04 -31.98
N ASP A 451 18.66 10.08 -30.83
CA ASP A 451 18.31 9.30 -29.66
C ASP A 451 18.06 10.22 -28.45
N VAL A 452 16.98 9.99 -27.74
CA VAL A 452 16.62 10.71 -26.52
C VAL A 452 16.51 9.71 -25.37
N VAL A 453 17.18 9.98 -24.26
CA VAL A 453 17.02 9.20 -23.00
C VAL A 453 16.15 9.98 -22.05
N LEU A 454 15.12 9.36 -21.52
CA LEU A 454 14.27 9.93 -20.46
C LEU A 454 14.65 9.33 -19.11
N PHE A 455 15.11 10.18 -18.21
CA PHE A 455 15.26 9.89 -16.79
C PHE A 455 14.19 10.60 -15.95
N GLY A 456 13.76 9.96 -14.87
CA GLY A 456 12.82 10.53 -13.91
C GLY A 456 12.06 9.47 -13.14
N ASP A 457 11.19 9.92 -12.26
CA ASP A 457 10.34 9.08 -11.42
C ASP A 457 9.04 8.62 -12.10
N SER A 458 8.03 8.32 -11.31
CA SER A 458 6.71 7.90 -11.80
C SER A 458 6.00 8.96 -12.65
N ILE A 459 6.33 10.24 -12.50
CA ILE A 459 5.78 11.33 -13.32
C ILE A 459 6.34 11.21 -14.75
N ALA A 460 7.67 11.07 -14.90
CA ALA A 460 8.30 10.80 -16.19
C ALA A 460 7.82 9.47 -16.79
N TYR A 461 7.60 8.47 -15.95
CA TYR A 461 7.07 7.17 -16.36
C TYR A 461 5.67 7.27 -16.97
N THR A 462 4.77 8.11 -16.42
CA THR A 462 3.45 8.37 -17.02
C THR A 462 3.50 9.26 -18.26
N THR A 463 4.53 10.09 -18.41
CA THR A 463 4.77 10.89 -19.63
C THR A 463 5.30 10.04 -20.78
N ARG A 464 6.05 8.99 -20.49
CA ARG A 464 6.81 8.17 -21.45
C ARG A 464 6.01 7.73 -22.69
N PRO A 465 4.81 7.11 -22.61
CA PRO A 465 4.15 6.60 -23.81
C PRO A 465 3.78 7.70 -24.81
N GLY A 466 3.37 8.87 -24.32
CA GLY A 466 3.10 10.03 -25.18
C GLY A 466 4.38 10.60 -25.81
N LEU A 467 5.45 10.68 -25.03
CA LEU A 467 6.74 11.19 -25.52
C LEU A 467 7.38 10.24 -26.55
N GLU A 468 7.25 8.93 -26.35
CA GLU A 468 7.71 7.91 -27.31
C GLU A 468 6.98 8.05 -28.65
N ALA A 469 5.66 8.20 -28.62
CA ALA A 469 4.86 8.43 -29.83
C ALA A 469 5.22 9.73 -30.53
N ALA A 470 5.40 10.83 -29.78
CA ALA A 470 5.73 12.15 -30.31
C ALA A 470 7.12 12.18 -30.94
N LEU A 471 8.14 11.63 -30.26
CA LEU A 471 9.52 11.53 -30.77
C LEU A 471 9.61 10.60 -31.97
N GLY A 472 8.92 9.45 -31.95
CA GLY A 472 8.85 8.54 -33.09
C GLY A 472 8.27 9.22 -34.34
N ALA A 473 7.22 10.05 -34.20
CA ALA A 473 6.66 10.85 -35.27
C ALA A 473 7.61 11.99 -35.72
N ALA A 474 8.47 12.47 -34.82
CA ALA A 474 9.45 13.52 -35.07
C ALA A 474 10.80 13.02 -35.61
N GLY A 475 10.98 11.69 -35.82
CA GLY A 475 12.18 11.10 -36.38
C GLY A 475 13.26 10.73 -35.37
N ALA A 476 12.96 10.69 -34.06
CA ALA A 476 13.87 10.32 -33.00
C ALA A 476 13.39 9.09 -32.20
N THR A 477 14.34 8.36 -31.61
CA THR A 477 14.07 7.18 -30.78
C THR A 477 14.12 7.56 -29.30
N LEU A 478 13.10 7.14 -28.53
CA LEU A 478 13.10 7.28 -27.08
C LEU A 478 13.65 6.02 -26.39
N HIS A 479 14.64 6.21 -25.54
CA HIS A 479 15.10 5.23 -24.54
C HIS A 479 14.66 5.72 -23.16
N SER A 480 14.22 4.84 -22.27
CA SER A 480 13.70 5.29 -20.98
C SER A 480 14.17 4.42 -19.82
N ALA A 481 14.69 5.09 -18.78
CA ALA A 481 14.93 4.54 -17.46
C ALA A 481 14.03 5.22 -16.39
N ALA A 482 12.92 5.83 -16.82
CA ALA A 482 11.93 6.39 -15.91
C ALA A 482 11.11 5.29 -15.23
N GLY A 483 10.83 5.43 -13.94
CA GLY A 483 10.05 4.47 -13.19
C GLY A 483 9.67 4.94 -11.80
N PRO A 484 8.69 4.28 -11.16
CA PRO A 484 8.27 4.64 -9.80
C PRO A 484 9.44 4.62 -8.82
N GLY A 485 9.60 5.72 -8.07
CA GLY A 485 10.65 5.84 -7.06
C GLY A 485 12.08 6.04 -7.58
N VAL A 486 12.28 6.11 -8.90
CA VAL A 486 13.59 6.39 -9.49
C VAL A 486 14.01 7.82 -9.13
N ARG A 487 15.25 7.97 -8.68
CA ARG A 487 15.84 9.23 -8.27
C ARG A 487 17.31 9.30 -8.68
N LEU A 488 17.88 10.48 -8.74
CA LEU A 488 19.30 10.68 -9.05
C LEU A 488 20.17 10.59 -7.81
N THR A 489 19.74 11.25 -6.72
CA THR A 489 20.55 11.35 -5.49
C THR A 489 20.59 10.01 -4.75
N GLY A 490 21.81 9.57 -4.42
CA GLY A 490 22.03 8.33 -3.66
C GLY A 490 21.87 7.03 -4.46
N THR A 491 21.97 7.07 -5.80
CA THR A 491 21.91 5.87 -6.67
C THR A 491 22.86 5.96 -7.85
N SER A 492 23.31 4.82 -8.36
CA SER A 492 24.07 4.70 -9.61
C SER A 492 23.20 4.41 -10.84
N ALA A 493 21.90 4.24 -10.68
CA ALA A 493 21.00 3.71 -11.70
C ALA A 493 21.08 4.46 -13.05
N TYR A 494 21.18 5.79 -13.04
CA TYR A 494 21.29 6.58 -14.26
C TYR A 494 22.64 6.36 -14.98
N PHE A 495 23.71 6.26 -14.20
CA PHE A 495 25.06 6.00 -14.74
C PHE A 495 25.17 4.59 -15.32
N ASP A 496 24.59 3.60 -14.63
CA ASP A 496 24.57 2.21 -15.06
C ASP A 496 23.78 2.07 -16.38
N TYR A 497 22.62 2.72 -16.47
CA TYR A 497 21.79 2.73 -17.67
C TYR A 497 22.52 3.36 -18.87
N LEU A 498 23.10 4.56 -18.69
CA LEU A 498 23.86 5.25 -19.76
C LEU A 498 25.09 4.45 -20.19
N SER A 499 25.77 3.79 -19.25
CA SER A 499 26.92 2.93 -19.55
C SER A 499 26.52 1.73 -20.40
N GLY A 500 25.36 1.12 -20.12
CA GLY A 500 24.79 0.04 -20.93
C GLY A 500 24.42 0.51 -22.34
N LEU A 501 23.84 1.70 -22.46
CA LEU A 501 23.40 2.26 -23.74
C LEU A 501 24.57 2.71 -24.63
N ALA A 502 25.67 3.13 -24.05
CA ALA A 502 26.85 3.66 -24.76
C ALA A 502 27.48 2.67 -25.77
N SER A 503 27.16 1.38 -25.67
CA SER A 503 27.60 0.38 -26.67
C SER A 503 26.76 0.36 -27.96
N THR A 504 25.61 1.01 -27.98
CA THR A 504 24.61 0.92 -29.07
C THR A 504 24.21 2.28 -29.63
N VAL A 505 24.44 3.37 -28.89
CA VAL A 505 24.04 4.73 -29.25
C VAL A 505 25.25 5.65 -29.28
N ASP A 506 25.38 6.46 -30.34
CA ASP A 506 26.43 7.48 -30.47
C ASP A 506 26.12 8.66 -29.53
N GLY A 507 27.05 8.97 -28.62
CA GLY A 507 26.91 10.07 -27.68
C GLY A 507 26.71 11.44 -28.34
N HIS A 508 27.31 11.67 -29.51
CA HIS A 508 27.19 12.96 -30.24
C HIS A 508 25.79 13.19 -30.84
N THR A 509 24.96 12.14 -30.95
CA THR A 509 23.56 12.22 -31.40
C THR A 509 22.58 11.97 -30.27
N LEU A 510 23.07 11.89 -29.04
CA LEU A 510 22.30 11.59 -27.84
C LEU A 510 21.90 12.85 -27.07
N LEU A 511 20.63 12.93 -26.72
CA LEU A 511 20.06 13.90 -25.80
C LEU A 511 19.59 13.19 -24.53
N VAL A 512 20.08 13.60 -23.39
CA VAL A 512 19.63 13.07 -22.09
C VAL A 512 18.65 14.07 -21.46
N MET A 513 17.41 13.67 -21.35
CA MET A 513 16.35 14.44 -20.67
C MET A 513 16.19 13.93 -19.23
N VAL A 514 16.40 14.79 -18.28
CA VAL A 514 16.23 14.52 -16.84
C VAL A 514 15.04 15.29 -16.32
N GLN A 515 13.96 14.59 -16.03
CA GLN A 515 12.90 15.14 -15.21
C GLN A 515 13.28 15.00 -13.74
N LEU A 516 13.45 16.13 -13.05
CA LEU A 516 13.83 16.15 -11.64
C LEU A 516 12.78 15.40 -10.81
N SER A 517 13.25 14.45 -10.02
CA SER A 517 12.39 13.59 -9.22
C SER A 517 11.97 14.25 -7.93
N ILE A 518 10.69 14.19 -7.60
CA ILE A 518 10.19 14.63 -6.29
C ILE A 518 10.79 13.81 -5.12
N TRP A 519 11.33 12.64 -5.41
CA TRP A 519 12.04 11.82 -4.43
C TRP A 519 13.43 12.36 -4.09
N ASP A 520 14.02 13.16 -4.97
CA ASP A 520 15.28 13.83 -4.67
C ASP A 520 15.09 14.97 -3.64
N ALA A 521 13.89 15.55 -3.54
CA ALA A 521 13.57 16.63 -2.60
C ALA A 521 13.76 16.26 -1.11
N GLN A 522 13.88 14.99 -0.77
CA GLN A 522 14.16 14.53 0.60
C GLN A 522 15.64 14.59 1.01
N PHE A 523 16.55 14.82 0.07
CA PHE A 523 17.99 14.90 0.31
C PHE A 523 18.44 16.33 0.54
N ASP A 524 19.66 16.49 1.08
CA ASP A 524 20.28 17.80 1.21
C ASP A 524 20.45 18.47 -0.16
N PRO A 525 20.12 19.76 -0.32
CA PRO A 525 20.28 20.47 -1.59
C PRO A 525 21.69 20.42 -2.19
N THR A 526 22.72 20.33 -1.36
CA THR A 526 24.11 20.16 -1.81
C THR A 526 24.35 18.79 -2.42
N GLU A 527 23.75 17.73 -1.83
CA GLU A 527 23.83 16.37 -2.38
C GLU A 527 23.10 16.26 -3.71
N GLN A 528 21.92 16.88 -3.81
CA GLN A 528 21.14 16.95 -5.05
C GLN A 528 21.94 17.64 -6.16
N TYR A 529 22.49 18.82 -5.88
CA TYR A 529 23.31 19.57 -6.81
C TYR A 529 24.53 18.77 -7.28
N ASN A 530 25.28 18.19 -6.35
CA ASN A 530 26.47 17.40 -6.67
C ASN A 530 26.14 16.17 -7.53
N SER A 531 25.02 15.50 -7.25
CA SER A 531 24.57 14.35 -8.04
C SER A 531 24.25 14.76 -9.49
N LEU A 532 23.62 15.93 -9.67
CA LEU A 532 23.28 16.46 -10.99
C LEU A 532 24.52 16.92 -11.75
N VAL A 533 25.51 17.53 -11.07
CA VAL A 533 26.82 17.88 -11.65
C VAL A 533 27.56 16.64 -12.12
N LEU A 534 27.62 15.59 -11.30
CA LEU A 534 28.25 14.33 -11.69
C LEU A 534 27.58 13.69 -12.91
N LEU A 535 26.25 13.71 -12.97
CA LEU A 535 25.52 13.21 -14.11
C LEU A 535 25.80 14.05 -15.37
N HIS A 536 25.80 15.38 -15.26
CA HIS A 536 26.15 16.28 -16.35
C HIS A 536 27.55 15.99 -16.89
N GLN A 537 28.58 15.89 -16.01
CA GLN A 537 29.93 15.56 -16.42
C GLN A 537 29.98 14.23 -17.18
N PHE A 538 29.30 13.21 -16.66
CA PHE A 538 29.22 11.90 -17.29
C PHE A 538 28.59 11.92 -18.69
N ILE A 539 27.61 12.80 -18.90
CA ILE A 539 26.91 13.03 -20.19
C ILE A 539 27.85 13.74 -21.16
N VAL A 540 28.50 14.81 -20.73
CA VAL A 540 29.40 15.64 -21.55
C VAL A 540 30.65 14.86 -21.98
N ASP A 541 31.23 14.04 -21.12
CA ASP A 541 32.36 13.16 -21.44
C ASP A 541 32.07 12.21 -22.60
N ARG A 542 30.79 12.02 -22.94
CA ARG A 542 30.29 11.22 -24.09
C ARG A 542 29.88 12.04 -25.29
N GLY A 543 30.05 13.35 -25.24
CA GLY A 543 29.64 14.28 -26.29
C GLY A 543 28.14 14.56 -26.35
N ALA A 544 27.35 14.04 -25.39
CA ALA A 544 25.89 14.19 -25.38
C ALA A 544 25.45 15.55 -24.80
N GLN A 545 24.20 15.93 -25.11
CA GLN A 545 23.52 17.12 -24.59
C GLN A 545 22.53 16.74 -23.48
N MET A 546 22.19 17.72 -22.63
CA MET A 546 21.29 17.49 -21.50
C MET A 546 20.14 18.50 -21.49
N ILE A 547 18.93 18.01 -21.27
CA ILE A 547 17.75 18.80 -20.91
C ILE A 547 17.36 18.47 -19.48
N ILE A 548 17.05 19.50 -18.70
CA ILE A 548 16.48 19.37 -17.35
C ILE A 548 15.07 19.95 -17.36
N THR A 549 14.11 19.19 -16.83
CA THR A 549 12.74 19.67 -16.60
C THR A 549 12.40 19.56 -15.11
N PRO A 550 11.75 20.57 -14.52
CA PRO A 550 11.23 20.46 -13.16
C PRO A 550 10.02 19.51 -13.12
N PRO A 551 9.67 18.96 -11.95
CA PRO A 551 8.39 18.29 -11.79
C PRO A 551 7.25 19.30 -11.99
N PRO A 552 6.12 18.87 -12.60
CA PRO A 552 4.95 19.73 -12.73
C PRO A 552 4.36 20.07 -11.35
N PRO A 553 3.59 21.18 -11.23
CA PRO A 553 2.89 21.50 -10.00
C PRO A 553 2.04 20.33 -9.52
N MET A 554 2.16 19.98 -8.26
CA MET A 554 1.38 18.92 -7.62
C MET A 554 0.24 19.49 -6.81
N ARG A 555 -0.77 18.68 -6.55
CA ARG A 555 -1.83 19.04 -5.61
C ARG A 555 -1.19 19.37 -4.23
N PRO A 556 -1.66 20.41 -3.51
CA PRO A 556 -0.98 20.88 -2.29
C PRO A 556 -0.74 19.82 -1.21
N ASP A 557 -1.62 18.81 -1.12
CA ASP A 557 -1.49 17.68 -0.18
C ASP A 557 -0.44 16.65 -0.60
N GLN A 558 0.00 16.69 -1.86
CA GLN A 558 1.03 15.82 -2.44
C GLN A 558 2.38 16.56 -2.60
N SER A 559 2.39 17.87 -2.47
CA SER A 559 3.60 18.67 -2.57
C SER A 559 4.55 18.37 -1.42
N LYS A 560 5.82 18.12 -1.74
CA LYS A 560 6.89 17.90 -0.76
C LYS A 560 7.66 19.18 -0.50
N HIS A 561 8.14 19.34 0.74
CA HIS A 561 9.18 20.32 1.03
C HIS A 561 10.41 20.02 0.16
N GLY A 562 11.04 21.05 -0.40
CA GLY A 562 12.23 20.93 -1.22
C GLY A 562 12.00 20.92 -2.74
N THR A 563 10.77 21.00 -3.24
CA THR A 563 10.52 21.11 -4.69
C THR A 563 10.98 22.44 -5.28
N SER A 564 10.90 23.52 -4.53
CA SER A 564 11.42 24.85 -4.94
C SER A 564 12.95 24.84 -5.04
N GLU A 565 13.63 24.12 -4.16
CA GLU A 565 15.08 23.92 -4.16
C GLU A 565 15.51 23.10 -5.40
N LEU A 566 14.79 22.03 -5.73
CA LEU A 566 15.03 21.24 -6.95
C LEU A 566 14.94 22.10 -8.22
N TYR A 567 13.91 22.95 -8.30
CA TYR A 567 13.74 23.88 -9.40
C TYR A 567 14.97 24.83 -9.51
N ALA A 568 15.36 25.44 -8.41
CA ALA A 568 16.51 26.35 -8.36
C ALA A 568 17.83 25.65 -8.74
N ILE A 569 18.02 24.39 -8.31
CA ILE A 569 19.19 23.58 -8.67
C ILE A 569 19.22 23.31 -10.18
N GLY A 570 18.10 22.93 -10.78
CA GLY A 570 18.02 22.69 -12.22
C GLY A 570 18.36 23.95 -13.05
N GLN A 571 17.82 25.11 -12.67
CA GLN A 571 18.14 26.39 -13.29
C GLN A 571 19.62 26.77 -13.14
N ARG A 572 20.16 26.56 -11.96
CA ARG A 572 21.56 26.85 -11.66
C ARG A 572 22.51 26.06 -12.58
N ILE A 573 22.33 24.75 -12.71
CA ILE A 573 23.15 23.90 -13.58
C ILE A 573 23.08 24.36 -15.04
N ALA A 574 21.90 24.71 -15.54
CA ALA A 574 21.76 25.22 -16.90
C ALA A 574 22.44 26.59 -17.10
N THR A 575 22.43 27.44 -16.07
CA THR A 575 23.13 28.73 -16.09
C THR A 575 24.66 28.56 -16.05
N GLU A 576 25.15 27.60 -15.29
CA GLU A 576 26.59 27.28 -15.18
C GLU A 576 27.13 26.59 -16.44
N HIS A 577 26.28 25.84 -17.18
CA HIS A 577 26.67 25.05 -18.34
C HIS A 577 25.79 25.31 -19.59
N PRO A 578 25.63 26.55 -20.05
CA PRO A 578 24.65 26.91 -21.09
C PRO A 578 24.91 26.29 -22.46
N ALA A 579 26.14 25.81 -22.73
CA ALA A 579 26.48 25.16 -23.98
C ALA A 579 25.97 23.71 -24.09
N THR A 580 25.81 23.03 -22.96
CA THR A 580 25.53 21.58 -22.90
C THR A 580 24.24 21.25 -22.13
N VAL A 581 23.70 22.17 -21.35
CA VAL A 581 22.47 21.99 -20.56
C VAL A 581 21.43 23.02 -20.98
N THR A 582 20.18 22.57 -21.13
CA THR A 582 19.00 23.42 -21.29
C THR A 582 18.02 23.14 -20.18
N PHE A 583 17.53 24.16 -19.49
CA PHE A 583 16.42 24.05 -18.56
C PHE A 583 15.12 24.39 -19.29
N LEU A 584 14.19 23.46 -19.35
CA LEU A 584 12.86 23.67 -19.93
C LEU A 584 11.83 23.75 -18.80
N ASP A 585 11.33 24.95 -18.57
CA ASP A 585 10.35 25.20 -17.52
C ASP A 585 8.96 24.70 -17.94
N THR A 586 8.53 23.63 -17.31
CA THR A 586 7.21 23.03 -17.57
C THR A 586 6.03 23.88 -17.10
N ALA A 587 6.26 24.98 -16.36
CA ALA A 587 5.22 25.97 -16.05
C ALA A 587 4.58 26.59 -17.30
N ALA A 588 5.30 26.59 -18.43
CA ALA A 588 4.75 26.98 -19.74
C ALA A 588 3.56 26.10 -20.19
N VAL A 589 3.48 24.86 -19.70
CA VAL A 589 2.41 23.91 -20.00
C VAL A 589 1.43 23.80 -18.83
N TRP A 590 1.97 23.65 -17.60
CA TRP A 590 1.20 23.29 -16.42
C TRP A 590 0.70 24.47 -15.60
N THR A 591 1.06 25.70 -15.97
CA THR A 591 0.89 26.89 -15.11
C THR A 591 1.67 26.79 -13.80
N ASP A 592 1.43 27.67 -12.84
CA ASP A 592 2.05 27.70 -11.52
C ASP A 592 1.27 26.88 -10.46
N ARG A 593 0.09 26.36 -10.82
CA ARG A 593 -0.82 25.65 -9.91
C ARG A 593 -1.30 24.34 -10.51
N TYR A 594 -1.52 23.37 -9.63
CA TYR A 594 -2.15 22.12 -10.02
C TYR A 594 -3.61 22.34 -10.50
N SER A 595 -3.91 21.78 -11.65
CA SER A 595 -5.28 21.54 -12.12
C SER A 595 -5.38 20.12 -12.67
N ALA A 596 -6.46 19.42 -12.39
CA ALA A 596 -6.71 18.10 -12.99
C ALA A 596 -7.16 18.26 -14.45
N ASP A 597 -8.00 19.24 -14.71
CA ASP A 597 -8.50 19.64 -16.02
C ASP A 597 -8.02 21.07 -16.28
N LEU A 598 -7.03 21.23 -17.15
CA LEU A 598 -6.42 22.54 -17.47
C LEU A 598 -7.30 23.39 -18.37
N ASN A 599 -8.10 22.74 -19.22
CA ASN A 599 -8.86 23.39 -20.27
C ASN A 599 -10.32 23.61 -19.91
N GLY A 600 -10.81 22.99 -18.82
CA GLY A 600 -12.21 23.06 -18.39
C GLY A 600 -13.17 22.31 -19.33
N ASP A 601 -12.68 21.32 -20.06
CA ASP A 601 -13.44 20.57 -21.07
C ASP A 601 -13.87 19.17 -20.58
N HIS A 602 -13.65 18.89 -19.30
CA HIS A 602 -13.94 17.62 -18.64
C HIS A 602 -13.07 16.43 -19.10
N VAL A 603 -11.96 16.68 -19.82
CA VAL A 603 -10.94 15.67 -20.13
C VAL A 603 -9.70 15.96 -19.28
N PRO A 604 -9.41 15.18 -18.25
CA PRO A 604 -8.33 15.49 -17.33
C PRO A 604 -6.95 15.27 -17.97
N GLU A 605 -6.06 16.24 -17.82
CA GLU A 605 -4.63 16.13 -18.12
C GLU A 605 -3.86 15.48 -16.97
N ARG A 606 -4.35 15.59 -15.76
CA ARG A 606 -3.68 15.09 -14.56
C ARG A 606 -4.56 14.11 -13.81
N MET A 607 -3.93 13.05 -13.30
CA MET A 607 -4.62 12.04 -12.48
C MET A 607 -5.18 12.67 -11.19
N TYR A 608 -6.24 12.09 -10.67
CA TYR A 608 -6.83 12.53 -9.40
C TYR A 608 -5.92 12.34 -8.19
N ASP A 609 -4.84 11.56 -8.31
CA ASP A 609 -3.83 11.45 -7.25
C ASP A 609 -3.08 12.77 -6.99
N GLY A 610 -3.17 13.72 -7.90
CA GLY A 610 -2.56 15.04 -7.78
C GLY A 610 -1.08 15.08 -8.18
N VAL A 611 -0.55 14.00 -8.75
CA VAL A 611 0.87 13.82 -9.10
C VAL A 611 1.06 13.42 -10.56
N HIS A 612 0.43 12.33 -11.00
CA HIS A 612 0.69 11.70 -12.30
C HIS A 612 -0.12 12.31 -13.45
N MET A 613 0.22 11.90 -14.66
CA MET A 613 -0.41 12.40 -15.89
C MET A 613 -1.42 11.41 -16.45
N CYS A 614 -2.50 11.95 -16.99
CA CYS A 614 -3.41 11.23 -17.89
C CYS A 614 -2.87 11.22 -19.31
N ALA A 615 -3.49 10.45 -20.21
CA ALA A 615 -3.09 10.38 -21.62
C ALA A 615 -3.14 11.76 -22.28
N SER A 616 -4.14 12.60 -21.98
CA SER A 616 -4.25 13.98 -22.48
C SER A 616 -3.07 14.83 -22.02
N GLY A 617 -2.72 14.79 -20.75
CA GLY A 617 -1.57 15.52 -20.21
C GLY A 617 -0.23 15.04 -20.73
N ALA A 618 -0.06 13.71 -20.88
CA ALA A 618 1.12 13.14 -21.50
C ALA A 618 1.27 13.59 -22.97
N ALA A 619 0.17 13.64 -23.74
CA ALA A 619 0.17 14.17 -25.09
C ALA A 619 0.55 15.66 -25.13
N LEU A 620 -0.05 16.45 -24.24
CA LEU A 620 0.18 17.88 -24.14
C LEU A 620 1.65 18.23 -23.86
N VAL A 621 2.23 17.65 -22.79
CA VAL A 621 3.63 17.92 -22.43
C VAL A 621 4.59 17.36 -23.48
N SER A 622 4.28 16.21 -24.09
CA SER A 622 5.11 15.63 -25.14
C SER A 622 5.14 16.47 -26.41
N ALA A 623 3.99 17.02 -26.82
CA ALA A 623 3.92 17.94 -27.96
C ALA A 623 4.79 19.20 -27.74
N TRP A 624 4.68 19.78 -26.53
CA TRP A 624 5.49 20.93 -26.14
C TRP A 624 6.99 20.60 -26.08
N LEU A 625 7.37 19.49 -25.46
CA LEU A 625 8.77 19.07 -25.36
C LEU A 625 9.40 18.87 -26.76
N VAL A 626 8.71 18.15 -27.65
CA VAL A 626 9.22 17.88 -29.00
C VAL A 626 9.32 19.18 -29.81
N GLU A 627 8.38 20.10 -29.64
CA GLU A 627 8.47 21.44 -30.27
C GLU A 627 9.71 22.19 -29.75
N GLN A 628 9.97 22.23 -28.43
CA GLN A 628 11.18 22.86 -27.87
C GLN A 628 12.46 22.18 -28.39
N MET A 629 12.49 20.85 -28.43
CA MET A 629 13.64 20.10 -28.95
C MET A 629 13.88 20.38 -30.42
N SER A 630 12.83 20.50 -31.25
CA SER A 630 12.93 20.79 -32.67
C SER A 630 13.53 22.16 -32.96
N GLN A 631 13.34 23.12 -32.07
CA GLN A 631 13.95 24.46 -32.15
C GLN A 631 15.42 24.46 -31.73
N LEU A 632 15.81 23.59 -30.80
CA LEU A 632 17.15 23.52 -30.23
C LEU A 632 18.11 22.61 -31.00
N PHE A 633 17.59 21.58 -31.67
CA PHE A 633 18.41 20.53 -32.29
C PHE A 633 17.96 20.23 -33.71
N ASP A 634 18.91 19.81 -34.56
CA ASP A 634 18.61 19.14 -35.82
C ASP A 634 18.29 17.65 -35.57
N GLY A 635 17.69 16.97 -36.55
CA GLY A 635 17.30 15.57 -36.45
C GLY A 635 15.93 15.33 -35.82
N ILE A 636 15.43 16.26 -35.00
CA ILE A 636 14.07 16.22 -34.45
C ILE A 636 13.22 17.23 -35.23
N SER A 637 12.14 16.77 -35.86
CA SER A 637 11.20 17.61 -36.61
C SER A 637 9.82 17.56 -35.96
N SER A 638 9.24 18.74 -35.64
CA SER A 638 7.90 18.77 -35.06
C SER A 638 6.88 18.16 -36.04
N ALA A 639 6.21 17.11 -35.62
CA ALA A 639 5.17 16.43 -36.37
C ALA A 639 3.77 16.93 -35.97
N PRO A 640 2.78 16.95 -36.90
CA PRO A 640 1.42 17.33 -36.55
C PRO A 640 0.87 16.48 -35.38
N VAL A 641 0.41 17.13 -34.33
CA VAL A 641 -0.07 16.46 -33.11
C VAL A 641 -1.15 15.41 -33.41
N ALA A 642 -2.03 15.71 -34.35
CA ALA A 642 -3.09 14.78 -34.78
C ALA A 642 -2.57 13.47 -35.39
N SER A 643 -1.31 13.39 -35.82
CA SER A 643 -0.74 12.17 -36.40
C SER A 643 -0.32 11.12 -35.37
N TRP A 644 -0.14 11.50 -34.12
CA TRP A 644 0.38 10.60 -33.06
C TRP A 644 -0.40 10.65 -31.73
N ALA A 645 -1.00 11.79 -31.36
CA ALA A 645 -1.59 11.99 -30.02
C ALA A 645 -2.81 11.09 -29.73
N GLY A 646 -3.53 10.62 -30.74
CA GLY A 646 -4.66 9.69 -30.61
C GLY A 646 -4.29 8.23 -30.89
N GLY A 647 -3.01 7.86 -30.85
CA GLY A 647 -2.53 6.53 -31.18
C GLY A 647 -2.83 5.46 -30.11
N PRO A 648 -2.49 4.16 -30.38
CA PRO A 648 -2.74 3.04 -29.45
C PRO A 648 -2.11 3.22 -28.06
N TRP A 649 -1.09 4.04 -27.93
CA TRP A 649 -0.41 4.33 -26.68
C TRP A 649 -1.33 4.97 -25.62
N THR A 650 -2.42 5.65 -26.01
CA THR A 650 -3.41 6.23 -25.10
C THR A 650 -4.19 5.16 -24.33
N GLN A 651 -4.19 3.92 -24.83
CA GLN A 651 -4.80 2.75 -24.20
C GLN A 651 -3.84 2.07 -23.19
N ASN A 652 -2.67 2.65 -22.91
CA ASN A 652 -1.71 2.06 -21.99
C ASN A 652 -2.33 1.97 -20.60
N PRO A 653 -2.31 0.78 -19.95
CA PRO A 653 -2.87 0.60 -18.61
C PRO A 653 -2.32 1.55 -17.55
N ILE A 654 -1.17 2.17 -17.76
CA ILE A 654 -0.59 3.17 -16.87
C ILE A 654 -1.54 4.35 -16.61
N TYR A 655 -2.38 4.72 -17.58
CA TYR A 655 -3.34 5.82 -17.47
C TYR A 655 -4.65 5.44 -16.78
N ASP A 656 -4.83 4.17 -16.47
CA ASP A 656 -5.99 3.65 -15.75
C ASP A 656 -5.59 2.84 -14.50
N SER A 657 -4.46 3.16 -13.90
CA SER A 657 -3.94 2.48 -12.73
C SER A 657 -3.70 3.49 -11.57
N PRO A 658 -4.56 3.46 -10.55
CA PRO A 658 -5.78 2.66 -10.43
C PRO A 658 -6.88 3.07 -11.40
N ALA A 659 -7.79 2.14 -11.70
CA ALA A 659 -8.86 2.34 -12.66
C ALA A 659 -9.71 3.60 -12.36
N GLY A 660 -9.98 4.40 -13.39
CA GLY A 660 -10.74 5.64 -13.29
C GLY A 660 -9.95 6.85 -12.80
N THR A 661 -8.64 6.74 -12.62
CA THR A 661 -7.78 7.87 -12.19
C THR A 661 -7.79 9.02 -13.21
N CYS A 662 -8.07 8.73 -14.48
CA CYS A 662 -8.21 9.69 -15.58
C CYS A 662 -9.64 9.74 -16.13
N ALA A 663 -10.64 9.41 -15.33
CA ALA A 663 -12.03 9.52 -15.76
C ALA A 663 -12.44 10.99 -15.93
N ALA A 664 -13.33 11.26 -16.90
CA ALA A 664 -13.89 12.61 -17.11
C ALA A 664 -14.55 13.13 -15.80
N VAL A 665 -14.34 14.43 -15.52
CA VAL A 665 -14.81 15.10 -14.30
C VAL A 665 -16.29 15.46 -14.41
#